data_8295144aff842c720d62178933af3606
#
_entry.id   8295144aff842c720d62178933af3606
#
_cell.length_a   1.000
_cell.length_b   1.000
_cell.length_c   1.000
_cell.angle_alpha   90.00
_cell.angle_beta   90.00
_cell.angle_gamma   90.00
#
_symmetry.space_group_name_H-M   'P 1'
#
loop_
_entity.id
_entity.type
_entity.pdbx_description
1 polymer ?
#
loop_
_entity_poly.entity_id
_entity_poly.type
_entity_poly.pdbx_seq_one_letter_code
_entity_poly.pdbx_strand_id
1 'polypeptide(L)'
;MAALGKIRSKGGILVGAIGLALFAFLAGDAARSCDGIKGEARQQIGEILGKKISVQDYQKLIDEYQSAIKFTMQRDNLTDQEINQVKDQVWQQLVSNRVIEADAEKVGLTVTEKEIQNVLNEGTNPMLVQTPFVNQQTGRFDVNALKQFFDSYNKAKAAKSPQVEQMQAIYDYWLFVEKNLRAQLLGQKYQALLASCVLSNKAEAKMAFKDNNEESQIQLASLAYSTVKDADVKVTDDDLKAKYAELKPAFRQNVETRDIKFVDFQIKASAADRSQVVKEMNDFQKQLASADDPAAVVSKSGSEIPYLGLPVSNKAYQQYPDIASKIDSLSVGTTGVVENAQDNTLNIIRVLSKAQLADSIQFRQINIAAATPDEARAKADSIQKALAGGADFDALAKRYGQTGEKVWFTGQQYEMAPSMSQDNRTFINALLNGEVNATQNLALTQGNIILQVLDKKAFTTKTTAAVIKKVVDFSKATRSNAYNKFSEFVAKSSTVADLEKNAPKSGYQVQSLNDISTAEHYVGGIPGTRDALKWLFEAKQGEVSPLYECGNNDHLLVIALTAVHPQGYRSWDDSQVKEILKREVIKDKKAEKLMAKLKGVNSIAAAQAKGAKVSSVNQITFAAPAFVQATGSVEPALSGAVAGTAAGKFSKAPVKGNAGVYVFQVVKKSMRAGSKYDETLVMQQAAQANMQLVGNFMQDLILKAKVVDNRYLFF
;
A
#
# COMPACT_ATOMS: atom_id res chain seq x y z
N MET A 1 -41.04 56.39 0.47
CA MET A 1 -41.26 55.84 1.83
C MET A 1 -42.64 55.21 2.06
N ALA A 2 -43.53 55.09 1.02
CA ALA A 2 -44.88 54.49 1.15
C ALA A 2 -44.89 52.93 0.95
N ALA A 3 -43.88 52.34 0.38
CA ALA A 3 -43.82 50.87 0.13
C ALA A 3 -43.45 50.03 1.38
N LEU A 4 -42.63 50.57 2.25
CA LEU A 4 -42.17 49.86 3.49
C LEU A 4 -43.26 49.79 4.58
N GLY A 5 -44.20 50.72 4.59
CA GLY A 5 -45.37 50.74 5.51
C GLY A 5 -46.38 49.62 5.20
N LYS A 6 -46.60 49.31 3.91
CA LYS A 6 -47.48 48.23 3.46
C LYS A 6 -46.95 46.81 3.68
N ILE A 7 -45.62 46.67 3.74
CA ILE A 7 -44.99 45.37 4.05
C ILE A 7 -45.06 45.08 5.55
N ARG A 8 -44.96 46.11 6.40
CA ARG A 8 -45.03 45.98 7.86
C ARG A 8 -46.46 45.68 8.38
N SER A 9 -47.49 46.11 7.69
CA SER A 9 -48.91 45.85 8.06
C SER A 9 -49.41 44.46 7.62
N LYS A 10 -48.63 43.74 6.77
CA LYS A 10 -48.90 42.35 6.35
C LYS A 10 -47.84 41.36 6.80
N GLY A 11 -47.09 41.70 7.83
CA GLY A 11 -46.01 40.85 8.37
C GLY A 11 -46.44 39.42 8.74
N GLY A 12 -47.66 39.27 9.27
CA GLY A 12 -48.23 37.97 9.57
C GLY A 12 -48.48 37.08 8.33
N ILE A 13 -48.86 37.70 7.20
CA ILE A 13 -49.07 36.99 5.93
C ILE A 13 -47.70 36.59 5.31
N LEU A 14 -46.68 37.45 5.44
CA LEU A 14 -45.32 37.17 4.96
C LEU A 14 -44.68 36.04 5.76
N VAL A 15 -44.82 36.04 7.08
CA VAL A 15 -44.34 34.96 7.96
C VAL A 15 -45.09 33.66 7.68
N GLY A 16 -46.39 33.71 7.43
CA GLY A 16 -47.20 32.57 7.02
C GLY A 16 -46.79 32.01 5.65
N ALA A 17 -46.49 32.88 4.67
CA ALA A 17 -46.02 32.44 3.35
C ALA A 17 -44.60 31.83 3.39
N ILE A 18 -43.70 32.40 4.19
CA ILE A 18 -42.36 31.85 4.41
C ILE A 18 -42.45 30.53 5.20
N GLY A 19 -43.33 30.44 6.21
CA GLY A 19 -43.58 29.22 6.96
C GLY A 19 -44.18 28.11 6.07
N LEU A 20 -45.11 28.46 5.17
CA LEU A 20 -45.65 27.50 4.18
C LEU A 20 -44.66 27.11 3.12
N ALA A 21 -43.78 27.98 2.68
CA ALA A 21 -42.71 27.67 1.74
C ALA A 21 -41.64 26.76 2.40
N LEU A 22 -41.25 27.02 3.67
CA LEU A 22 -40.36 26.16 4.46
C LEU A 22 -41.02 24.80 4.75
N PHE A 23 -42.33 24.78 5.07
CA PHE A 23 -43.05 23.52 5.29
C PHE A 23 -43.21 22.73 3.99
N ALA A 24 -43.49 23.38 2.85
CA ALA A 24 -43.51 22.72 1.54
C ALA A 24 -42.12 22.21 1.11
N PHE A 25 -41.04 22.91 1.46
CA PHE A 25 -39.66 22.47 1.25
C PHE A 25 -39.33 21.26 2.12
N LEU A 26 -39.63 21.30 3.43
CA LEU A 26 -39.45 20.21 4.36
C LEU A 26 -40.36 19.01 4.04
N ALA A 27 -41.61 19.24 3.63
CA ALA A 27 -42.55 18.20 3.19
C ALA A 27 -42.14 17.62 1.82
N GLY A 28 -41.54 18.41 0.95
CA GLY A 28 -40.98 17.98 -0.32
C GLY A 28 -39.72 17.12 -0.13
N ASP A 29 -38.86 17.45 0.83
CA ASP A 29 -37.74 16.63 1.24
C ASP A 29 -38.21 15.35 1.95
N ALA A 30 -39.21 15.42 2.81
CA ALA A 30 -39.82 14.25 3.45
C ALA A 30 -40.53 13.34 2.44
N ALA A 31 -41.21 13.90 1.41
CA ALA A 31 -41.82 13.10 0.34
C ALA A 31 -40.81 12.47 -0.62
N ARG A 32 -39.66 13.11 -0.82
CA ARG A 32 -38.49 12.49 -1.52
C ARG A 32 -37.81 11.42 -0.66
N SER A 33 -37.96 11.52 0.66
CA SER A 33 -37.49 10.48 1.60
C SER A 33 -38.41 9.25 1.65
N CYS A 34 -39.61 9.28 1.04
CA CYS A 34 -40.50 8.13 0.88
C CYS A 34 -40.09 7.17 -0.27
N ASP A 35 -39.07 7.48 -1.05
CA ASP A 35 -38.28 6.48 -1.79
C ASP A 35 -37.33 5.71 -0.84
N GLY A 36 -37.69 5.64 0.43
CA GLY A 36 -36.89 5.26 1.59
C GLY A 36 -36.34 3.81 1.62
N ILE A 37 -36.77 2.92 0.72
CA ILE A 37 -36.22 1.56 0.66
C ILE A 37 -34.95 1.50 -0.20
N LYS A 38 -34.81 2.40 -1.17
CA LYS A 38 -33.57 2.55 -1.95
C LYS A 38 -32.54 3.48 -1.28
N GLY A 39 -32.99 4.39 -0.40
CA GLY A 39 -32.13 5.35 0.32
C GLY A 39 -31.32 4.70 1.45
N GLU A 40 -31.89 3.76 2.19
CA GLU A 40 -31.17 3.07 3.28
C GLU A 40 -30.07 2.13 2.76
N ALA A 41 -30.29 1.47 1.63
CA ALA A 41 -29.25 0.64 0.99
C ALA A 41 -28.06 1.49 0.49
N ARG A 42 -28.31 2.76 0.13
CA ARG A 42 -27.26 3.70 -0.32
C ARG A 42 -26.41 4.30 0.80
N GLN A 43 -26.77 4.08 2.07
CA GLN A 43 -25.98 4.57 3.22
C GLN A 43 -25.22 3.46 3.95
N GLN A 44 -25.26 2.24 3.42
CA GLN A 44 -24.63 1.07 4.03
C GLN A 44 -23.44 0.63 3.22
N ILE A 45 -22.26 0.66 3.88
CA ILE A 45 -21.03 0.22 3.25
C ILE A 45 -20.90 -1.30 3.15
N GLY A 46 -21.70 -2.02 3.94
CA GLY A 46 -21.69 -3.47 3.96
C GLY A 46 -22.45 -4.05 5.13
N GLU A 47 -22.37 -5.39 5.24
CA GLU A 47 -23.01 -6.16 6.29
C GLU A 47 -22.05 -7.25 6.77
N ILE A 48 -21.96 -7.45 8.10
CA ILE A 48 -21.16 -8.52 8.72
C ILE A 48 -22.04 -9.25 9.73
N LEU A 49 -22.19 -10.56 9.57
CA LEU A 49 -23.03 -11.39 10.44
C LEU A 49 -24.48 -10.86 10.57
N GLY A 50 -25.06 -10.34 9.50
CA GLY A 50 -26.40 -9.76 9.50
C GLY A 50 -26.50 -8.34 10.11
N LYS A 51 -25.39 -7.78 10.60
CA LYS A 51 -25.34 -6.41 11.13
C LYS A 51 -24.83 -5.45 10.05
N LYS A 52 -25.64 -4.47 9.73
CA LYS A 52 -25.34 -3.41 8.76
C LYS A 52 -24.29 -2.44 9.30
N ILE A 53 -23.44 -1.94 8.42
CA ILE A 53 -22.37 -0.98 8.72
C ILE A 53 -22.69 0.29 7.95
N SER A 54 -22.79 1.42 8.65
CA SER A 54 -23.03 2.71 8.01
C SER A 54 -21.74 3.26 7.37
N VAL A 55 -21.89 4.06 6.32
CA VAL A 55 -20.78 4.79 5.70
C VAL A 55 -20.10 5.70 6.74
N GLN A 56 -20.86 6.32 7.62
CA GLN A 56 -20.36 7.25 8.63
C GLN A 56 -19.49 6.56 9.67
N ASP A 57 -19.93 5.39 10.18
CA ASP A 57 -19.14 4.61 11.16
C ASP A 57 -17.83 4.12 10.55
N TYR A 58 -17.89 3.69 9.30
CA TYR A 58 -16.70 3.23 8.62
C TYR A 58 -15.74 4.39 8.29
N GLN A 59 -16.25 5.55 7.84
CA GLN A 59 -15.42 6.73 7.62
C GLN A 59 -14.72 7.18 8.90
N LYS A 60 -15.43 7.17 10.04
CA LYS A 60 -14.82 7.47 11.33
C LYS A 60 -13.65 6.54 11.66
N LEU A 61 -13.78 5.24 11.37
CA LEU A 61 -12.69 4.28 11.55
C LEU A 61 -11.50 4.60 10.63
N ILE A 62 -11.76 4.95 9.35
CA ILE A 62 -10.71 5.36 8.42
C ILE A 62 -9.98 6.59 8.96
N ASP A 63 -10.71 7.60 9.43
CA ASP A 63 -10.14 8.84 9.97
C ASP A 63 -9.28 8.58 11.21
N GLU A 64 -9.72 7.69 12.11
CA GLU A 64 -8.96 7.25 13.28
C GLU A 64 -7.63 6.59 12.85
N TYR A 65 -7.65 5.68 11.86
CA TYR A 65 -6.46 5.01 11.36
C TYR A 65 -5.52 5.96 10.62
N GLN A 66 -6.06 6.85 9.76
CA GLN A 66 -5.25 7.85 9.07
C GLN A 66 -4.55 8.79 10.05
N SER A 67 -5.26 9.24 11.09
CA SER A 67 -4.71 10.10 12.13
C SER A 67 -3.58 9.40 12.89
N ALA A 68 -3.76 8.12 13.22
CA ALA A 68 -2.72 7.32 13.87
C ALA A 68 -1.47 7.15 12.99
N ILE A 69 -1.65 6.89 11.69
CA ILE A 69 -0.53 6.76 10.74
C ILE A 69 0.20 8.10 10.56
N LYS A 70 -0.54 9.20 10.37
CA LYS A 70 0.05 10.55 10.26
C LYS A 70 0.86 10.90 11.49
N PHE A 71 0.32 10.61 12.68
CA PHE A 71 1.01 10.83 13.95
C PHE A 71 2.31 10.03 14.04
N THR A 72 2.28 8.72 13.75
CA THR A 72 3.46 7.85 13.86
C THR A 72 4.52 8.14 12.80
N MET A 73 4.11 8.52 11.59
CA MET A 73 5.01 8.85 10.48
C MET A 73 5.47 10.31 10.49
N GLN A 74 4.94 11.16 11.38
CA GLN A 74 5.19 12.60 11.45
C GLN A 74 4.97 13.31 10.09
N ARG A 75 3.89 12.93 9.39
CA ARG A 75 3.50 13.49 8.09
C ARG A 75 2.04 13.96 8.11
N ASP A 76 1.77 15.10 7.48
CA ASP A 76 0.42 15.65 7.41
C ASP A 76 -0.44 15.01 6.32
N ASN A 77 0.18 14.51 5.25
CA ASN A 77 -0.53 13.99 4.09
C ASN A 77 -0.16 12.53 3.79
N LEU A 78 -1.16 11.78 3.38
CA LEU A 78 -1.03 10.43 2.84
C LEU A 78 -1.32 10.47 1.33
N THR A 79 -0.67 9.62 0.57
CA THR A 79 -0.96 9.41 -0.86
C THR A 79 -2.28 8.65 -1.04
N ASP A 80 -2.88 8.75 -2.22
CA ASP A 80 -4.12 8.01 -2.53
C ASP A 80 -3.94 6.50 -2.38
N GLN A 81 -2.76 5.97 -2.71
CA GLN A 81 -2.45 4.56 -2.51
C GLN A 81 -2.43 4.18 -1.03
N GLU A 82 -1.80 4.99 -0.17
CA GLU A 82 -1.79 4.77 1.27
C GLU A 82 -3.20 4.86 1.86
N ILE A 83 -4.00 5.82 1.39
CA ILE A 83 -5.41 5.96 1.81
C ILE A 83 -6.22 4.72 1.43
N ASN A 84 -6.04 4.17 0.23
CA ASN A 84 -6.72 2.95 -0.18
C ASN A 84 -6.26 1.73 0.63
N GLN A 85 -4.96 1.62 0.93
CA GLN A 85 -4.44 0.58 1.82
C GLN A 85 -5.05 0.68 3.24
N VAL A 86 -5.19 1.90 3.76
CA VAL A 86 -5.87 2.12 5.07
C VAL A 86 -7.32 1.67 5.01
N LYS A 87 -8.07 2.02 3.97
CA LYS A 87 -9.45 1.56 3.79
C LYS A 87 -9.55 0.03 3.80
N ASP A 88 -8.68 -0.66 3.06
CA ASP A 88 -8.68 -2.12 3.03
C ASP A 88 -8.31 -2.72 4.38
N GLN A 89 -7.30 -2.20 5.04
CA GLN A 89 -6.88 -2.65 6.36
C GLN A 89 -7.99 -2.46 7.41
N VAL A 90 -8.64 -1.29 7.40
CA VAL A 90 -9.76 -1.00 8.31
C VAL A 90 -10.93 -1.96 8.06
N TRP A 91 -11.25 -2.26 6.79
CA TRP A 91 -12.30 -3.22 6.48
C TRP A 91 -11.97 -4.62 6.95
N GLN A 92 -10.78 -5.12 6.64
CA GLN A 92 -10.33 -6.45 7.08
C GLN A 92 -10.31 -6.57 8.60
N GLN A 93 -9.81 -5.53 9.30
CA GLN A 93 -9.80 -5.49 10.76
C GLN A 93 -11.21 -5.47 11.34
N LEU A 94 -12.12 -4.68 10.75
CA LEU A 94 -13.51 -4.59 11.17
C LEU A 94 -14.22 -5.95 11.03
N VAL A 95 -14.06 -6.62 9.88
CA VAL A 95 -14.62 -7.96 9.63
C VAL A 95 -14.07 -8.96 10.64
N SER A 96 -12.75 -9.01 10.80
CA SER A 96 -12.08 -9.94 11.72
C SER A 96 -12.53 -9.72 13.17
N ASN A 97 -12.52 -8.47 13.63
CA ASN A 97 -12.93 -8.14 15.00
C ASN A 97 -14.39 -8.50 15.26
N ARG A 98 -15.31 -8.19 14.33
CA ARG A 98 -16.74 -8.53 14.48
C ARG A 98 -16.99 -10.02 14.54
N VAL A 99 -16.28 -10.82 13.74
CA VAL A 99 -16.40 -12.27 13.73
C VAL A 99 -15.87 -12.86 15.04
N ILE A 100 -14.69 -12.39 15.48
CA ILE A 100 -14.08 -12.84 16.75
C ILE A 100 -14.95 -12.44 17.94
N GLU A 101 -15.43 -11.19 18.00
CA GLU A 101 -16.31 -10.69 19.07
C GLU A 101 -17.58 -11.54 19.19
N ALA A 102 -18.24 -11.83 18.05
CA ALA A 102 -19.47 -12.60 18.02
C ALA A 102 -19.29 -14.05 18.48
N ASP A 103 -18.16 -14.67 18.17
CA ASP A 103 -17.88 -16.04 18.61
C ASP A 103 -17.33 -16.07 20.05
N ALA A 104 -16.49 -15.11 20.43
CA ALA A 104 -16.00 -14.95 21.81
C ALA A 104 -17.17 -14.75 22.80
N GLU A 105 -18.17 -13.95 22.42
CA GLU A 105 -19.37 -13.72 23.21
C GLU A 105 -20.14 -15.03 23.48
N LYS A 106 -20.30 -15.90 22.46
CA LYS A 106 -20.99 -17.19 22.59
C LYS A 106 -20.30 -18.13 23.57
N VAL A 107 -18.98 -18.06 23.71
CA VAL A 107 -18.19 -18.91 24.62
C VAL A 107 -17.85 -18.22 25.94
N GLY A 108 -18.35 -16.98 26.14
CA GLY A 108 -18.09 -16.19 27.35
C GLY A 108 -16.65 -15.66 27.46
N LEU A 109 -15.93 -15.58 26.37
CA LEU A 109 -14.55 -15.07 26.34
C LEU A 109 -14.55 -13.55 26.33
N THR A 110 -13.91 -12.93 27.31
CA THR A 110 -13.82 -11.47 27.45
C THR A 110 -12.39 -11.04 27.78
N VAL A 111 -12.08 -9.76 27.60
CA VAL A 111 -10.85 -9.12 28.07
C VAL A 111 -11.19 -8.24 29.26
N THR A 112 -10.64 -8.58 30.42
CA THR A 112 -10.90 -7.87 31.69
C THR A 112 -9.97 -6.65 31.83
N GLU A 113 -10.39 -5.66 32.63
CA GLU A 113 -9.56 -4.50 32.96
C GLU A 113 -8.22 -4.89 33.60
N LYS A 114 -8.23 -5.94 34.42
CA LYS A 114 -7.02 -6.46 35.07
C LYS A 114 -6.01 -7.01 34.06
N GLU A 115 -6.48 -7.68 33.02
CA GLU A 115 -5.61 -8.17 31.93
C GLU A 115 -4.99 -7.01 31.18
N ILE A 116 -5.75 -5.96 30.86
CA ILE A 116 -5.21 -4.74 30.23
C ILE A 116 -4.17 -4.10 31.12
N GLN A 117 -4.47 -3.90 32.41
CA GLN A 117 -3.51 -3.34 33.36
C GLN A 117 -2.23 -4.16 33.47
N ASN A 118 -2.33 -5.50 33.42
CA ASN A 118 -1.14 -6.36 33.42
C ASN A 118 -0.29 -6.12 32.18
N VAL A 119 -0.89 -6.04 30.98
CA VAL A 119 -0.16 -5.76 29.72
C VAL A 119 0.47 -4.37 29.73
N LEU A 120 -0.23 -3.36 30.26
CA LEU A 120 0.32 -2.00 30.42
C LEU A 120 1.51 -1.99 31.39
N ASN A 121 1.42 -2.70 32.52
CA ASN A 121 2.49 -2.79 33.51
C ASN A 121 3.70 -3.58 33.01
N GLU A 122 3.50 -4.62 32.22
CA GLU A 122 4.56 -5.39 31.57
C GLU A 122 5.31 -4.54 30.53
N GLY A 123 4.57 -3.69 29.80
CA GLY A 123 5.10 -2.67 28.90
C GLY A 123 5.85 -3.20 27.68
N THR A 124 5.71 -4.48 27.33
CA THR A 124 6.45 -5.14 26.24
C THR A 124 5.63 -5.32 24.96
N ASN A 125 4.31 -5.03 25.01
CA ASN A 125 3.44 -5.19 23.85
C ASN A 125 3.90 -4.28 22.69
N PRO A 126 4.02 -4.81 21.44
CA PRO A 126 4.49 -4.03 20.29
C PRO A 126 3.72 -2.74 20.00
N MET A 127 2.40 -2.69 20.29
CA MET A 127 1.61 -1.48 20.12
C MET A 127 1.97 -0.42 21.16
N LEU A 128 2.28 -0.83 22.38
CA LEU A 128 2.64 0.08 23.46
C LEU A 128 4.03 0.70 23.29
N VAL A 129 4.99 -0.07 22.78
CA VAL A 129 6.36 0.43 22.57
C VAL A 129 6.49 1.36 21.36
N GLN A 130 5.42 1.54 20.59
CA GLN A 130 5.34 2.55 19.52
C GLN A 130 4.71 3.87 19.98
N THR A 131 4.27 3.95 21.23
CA THR A 131 3.67 5.17 21.78
C THR A 131 4.74 6.16 22.30
N PRO A 132 4.41 7.44 22.47
CA PRO A 132 5.32 8.43 23.08
C PRO A 132 5.66 8.16 24.56
N PHE A 133 5.01 7.16 25.17
CA PHE A 133 5.15 6.83 26.59
C PHE A 133 6.20 5.74 26.86
N VAL A 134 7.19 5.60 26.00
CA VAL A 134 8.26 4.62 26.16
C VAL A 134 9.41 5.21 26.96
N ASN A 135 9.86 4.50 27.98
CA ASN A 135 11.05 4.84 28.70
C ASN A 135 12.29 4.53 27.86
N GLN A 136 13.05 5.55 27.49
CA GLN A 136 14.20 5.47 26.59
C GLN A 136 15.35 4.58 27.13
N GLN A 137 15.43 4.37 28.44
CA GLN A 137 16.46 3.52 29.04
C GLN A 137 16.10 2.04 29.01
N THR A 138 14.81 1.72 29.18
CA THR A 138 14.34 0.33 29.27
C THR A 138 13.73 -0.19 27.96
N GLY A 139 13.36 0.70 27.04
CA GLY A 139 12.63 0.36 25.81
C GLY A 139 11.19 -0.13 26.05
N ARG A 140 10.67 0.02 27.28
CA ARG A 140 9.33 -0.44 27.68
C ARG A 140 8.38 0.74 27.84
N PHE A 141 7.11 0.45 27.65
CA PHE A 141 6.03 1.39 27.95
C PHE A 141 6.02 1.75 29.44
N ASP A 142 5.84 3.03 29.76
CA ASP A 142 5.78 3.55 31.13
C ASP A 142 4.37 4.05 31.47
N VAL A 143 3.67 3.29 32.30
CA VAL A 143 2.32 3.63 32.79
C VAL A 143 2.31 4.98 33.55
N ASN A 144 3.41 5.34 34.24
CA ASN A 144 3.47 6.59 34.98
C ASN A 144 3.58 7.78 34.02
N ALA A 145 4.34 7.65 32.94
CA ALA A 145 4.40 8.66 31.89
C ALA A 145 3.01 8.91 31.28
N LEU A 146 2.25 7.84 31.01
CA LEU A 146 0.87 7.96 30.53
C LEU A 146 -0.03 8.69 31.54
N LYS A 147 0.03 8.32 32.84
CA LYS A 147 -0.76 8.98 33.90
C LYS A 147 -0.44 10.47 34.01
N GLN A 148 0.85 10.82 34.00
CA GLN A 148 1.31 12.21 34.04
C GLN A 148 0.81 13.01 32.82
N PHE A 149 0.79 12.37 31.65
CA PHE A 149 0.23 12.98 30.44
C PHE A 149 -1.26 13.28 30.63
N PHE A 150 -2.07 12.33 31.11
CA PHE A 150 -3.50 12.55 31.34
C PHE A 150 -3.77 13.64 32.36
N ASP A 151 -3.01 13.69 33.46
CA ASP A 151 -3.13 14.75 34.46
C ASP A 151 -2.82 16.13 33.86
N SER A 152 -1.79 16.20 33.04
CA SER A 152 -1.38 17.44 32.34
C SER A 152 -2.41 17.86 31.28
N TYR A 153 -2.90 16.92 30.49
CA TYR A 153 -3.94 17.16 29.49
C TYR A 153 -5.24 17.68 30.13
N ASN A 154 -5.70 17.03 31.21
CA ASN A 154 -6.92 17.44 31.90
C ASN A 154 -6.79 18.83 32.54
N LYS A 155 -5.62 19.16 33.13
CA LYS A 155 -5.34 20.51 33.65
C LYS A 155 -5.32 21.56 32.54
N ALA A 156 -4.66 21.28 31.42
CA ALA A 156 -4.61 22.18 30.27
C ALA A 156 -6.00 22.41 29.67
N LYS A 157 -6.80 21.35 29.57
CA LYS A 157 -8.19 21.40 29.07
C LYS A 157 -9.11 22.23 29.97
N ALA A 158 -9.00 22.03 31.29
CA ALA A 158 -9.73 22.82 32.28
C ALA A 158 -9.36 24.32 32.22
N ALA A 159 -8.08 24.62 32.01
CA ALA A 159 -7.55 25.97 31.89
C ALA A 159 -7.78 26.61 30.50
N LYS A 160 -8.36 25.88 29.52
CA LYS A 160 -8.51 26.30 28.12
C LYS A 160 -7.18 26.77 27.51
N SER A 161 -6.07 26.10 27.86
CA SER A 161 -4.74 26.45 27.38
C SER A 161 -4.58 26.15 25.88
N PRO A 162 -3.85 26.97 25.10
CA PRO A 162 -3.51 26.66 23.71
C PRO A 162 -2.73 25.34 23.54
N GLN A 163 -2.07 24.87 24.61
CA GLN A 163 -1.33 23.60 24.60
C GLN A 163 -2.24 22.37 24.41
N VAL A 164 -3.56 22.50 24.65
CA VAL A 164 -4.53 21.41 24.46
C VAL A 164 -4.49 20.89 23.02
N GLU A 165 -4.37 21.76 22.03
CA GLU A 165 -4.33 21.40 20.61
C GLU A 165 -3.15 20.46 20.29
N GLN A 166 -1.96 20.73 20.82
CA GLN A 166 -0.78 19.89 20.64
C GLN A 166 -0.92 18.55 21.39
N MET A 167 -1.53 18.56 22.56
CA MET A 167 -1.74 17.35 23.36
C MET A 167 -2.88 16.49 22.82
N GLN A 168 -3.82 17.06 22.06
CA GLN A 168 -4.98 16.35 21.54
C GLN A 168 -4.56 15.20 20.60
N ALA A 169 -3.60 15.41 19.71
CA ALA A 169 -3.12 14.38 18.81
C ALA A 169 -2.54 13.16 19.56
N ILE A 170 -1.81 13.39 20.65
CA ILE A 170 -1.28 12.32 21.51
C ILE A 170 -2.42 11.59 22.23
N TYR A 171 -3.42 12.34 22.71
CA TYR A 171 -4.60 11.78 23.38
C TYR A 171 -5.41 10.89 22.42
N ASP A 172 -5.70 11.36 21.20
CA ASP A 172 -6.46 10.63 20.20
C ASP A 172 -5.70 9.36 19.74
N TYR A 173 -4.38 9.48 19.57
CA TYR A 173 -3.54 8.32 19.27
C TYR A 173 -3.57 7.29 20.40
N TRP A 174 -3.56 7.72 21.67
CA TRP A 174 -3.70 6.79 22.79
C TRP A 174 -5.05 6.07 22.79
N LEU A 175 -6.15 6.78 22.55
CA LEU A 175 -7.48 6.15 22.45
C LEU A 175 -7.53 5.10 21.34
N PHE A 176 -6.90 5.40 20.22
CA PHE A 176 -6.74 4.43 19.13
C PHE A 176 -5.95 3.20 19.57
N VAL A 177 -4.82 3.37 20.27
CA VAL A 177 -3.99 2.27 20.80
C VAL A 177 -4.78 1.42 21.81
N GLU A 178 -5.46 2.04 22.76
CA GLU A 178 -6.25 1.32 23.78
C GLU A 178 -7.35 0.47 23.16
N LYS A 179 -8.12 1.04 22.24
CA LYS A 179 -9.17 0.33 21.50
C LYS A 179 -8.64 -0.88 20.74
N ASN A 180 -7.53 -0.72 20.02
CA ASN A 180 -6.92 -1.79 19.24
C ASN A 180 -6.21 -2.83 20.14
N LEU A 181 -5.65 -2.44 21.28
CA LEU A 181 -5.08 -3.35 22.27
C LEU A 181 -6.13 -4.34 22.80
N ARG A 182 -7.35 -3.86 23.14
CA ARG A 182 -8.46 -4.73 23.56
C ARG A 182 -8.81 -5.77 22.49
N ALA A 183 -8.96 -5.31 21.25
CA ALA A 183 -9.28 -6.19 20.13
C ALA A 183 -8.17 -7.23 19.89
N GLN A 184 -6.90 -6.80 19.94
CA GLN A 184 -5.74 -7.68 19.84
C GLN A 184 -5.73 -8.76 20.93
N LEU A 185 -5.93 -8.36 22.19
CA LEU A 185 -5.93 -9.30 23.31
C LEU A 185 -7.09 -10.31 23.20
N LEU A 186 -8.29 -9.87 22.79
CA LEU A 186 -9.41 -10.76 22.54
C LEU A 186 -9.10 -11.75 21.43
N GLY A 187 -8.52 -11.28 20.33
CA GLY A 187 -8.09 -12.11 19.21
C GLY A 187 -7.04 -13.16 19.62
N GLN A 188 -6.04 -12.76 20.41
CA GLN A 188 -5.01 -13.67 20.94
C GLN A 188 -5.61 -14.74 21.86
N LYS A 189 -6.53 -14.34 22.77
CA LYS A 189 -7.23 -15.28 23.65
C LYS A 189 -8.07 -16.28 22.85
N TYR A 190 -8.78 -15.80 21.83
CA TYR A 190 -9.60 -16.64 20.97
C TYR A 190 -8.73 -17.62 20.16
N GLN A 191 -7.62 -17.16 19.58
CA GLN A 191 -6.66 -18.03 18.91
C GLN A 191 -6.04 -19.07 19.87
N ALA A 192 -5.69 -18.68 21.09
CA ALA A 192 -5.17 -19.58 22.10
C ALA A 192 -6.21 -20.64 22.51
N LEU A 193 -7.49 -20.25 22.62
CA LEU A 193 -8.59 -21.19 22.86
C LEU A 193 -8.69 -22.20 21.73
N LEU A 194 -8.70 -21.76 20.48
CA LEU A 194 -8.73 -22.65 19.32
C LEU A 194 -7.52 -23.58 19.27
N ALA A 195 -6.32 -23.04 19.53
CA ALA A 195 -5.09 -23.84 19.59
C ALA A 195 -5.16 -24.93 20.68
N SER A 196 -5.79 -24.62 21.81
CA SER A 196 -5.96 -25.60 22.88
C SER A 196 -6.98 -26.71 22.54
N CYS A 197 -7.85 -26.48 21.55
CA CYS A 197 -8.77 -27.52 21.05
C CYS A 197 -8.09 -28.51 20.09
N VAL A 198 -6.93 -28.16 19.53
CA VAL A 198 -6.16 -29.02 18.60
C VAL A 198 -5.06 -29.69 19.40
N LEU A 199 -5.39 -30.82 20.01
CA LEU A 199 -4.50 -31.56 20.90
C LEU A 199 -3.55 -32.44 20.06
N SER A 200 -2.27 -32.38 20.35
CA SER A 200 -1.29 -33.40 19.92
C SER A 200 -1.15 -34.46 21.03
N ASN A 201 -1.09 -35.70 20.62
CA ASN A 201 -0.88 -36.80 21.58
C ASN A 201 0.45 -37.52 21.30
N LYS A 202 0.92 -38.30 22.27
CA LYS A 202 2.21 -39.02 22.18
C LYS A 202 2.26 -40.02 21.02
N ALA A 203 1.11 -40.63 20.68
CA ALA A 203 1.04 -41.59 19.57
C ALA A 203 1.24 -40.88 18.23
N GLU A 204 0.57 -39.76 18.01
CA GLU A 204 0.74 -38.91 16.82
C GLU A 204 2.18 -38.37 16.72
N ALA A 205 2.74 -37.88 17.82
CA ALA A 205 4.13 -37.43 17.87
C ALA A 205 5.12 -38.54 17.45
N LYS A 206 4.91 -39.75 17.94
CA LYS A 206 5.73 -40.90 17.58
C LYS A 206 5.57 -41.30 16.11
N MET A 207 4.34 -41.23 15.58
CA MET A 207 4.09 -41.47 14.16
C MET A 207 4.74 -40.38 13.30
N ALA A 208 4.54 -39.10 13.62
CA ALA A 208 5.15 -37.99 12.92
C ALA A 208 6.70 -38.08 12.91
N PHE A 209 7.31 -38.45 14.03
CA PHE A 209 8.74 -38.69 14.09
C PHE A 209 9.17 -39.81 13.14
N LYS A 210 8.45 -40.94 13.11
CA LYS A 210 8.69 -42.04 12.21
C LYS A 210 8.52 -41.59 10.75
N ASP A 211 7.45 -40.91 10.42
CA ASP A 211 7.13 -40.45 9.07
C ASP A 211 8.17 -39.48 8.50
N ASN A 212 8.80 -38.69 9.37
CA ASN A 212 9.85 -37.75 9.00
C ASN A 212 11.24 -38.40 8.92
N ASN A 213 11.50 -39.51 9.64
CA ASN A 213 12.84 -40.02 9.83
C ASN A 213 13.05 -41.48 9.37
N GLU A 214 12.00 -42.26 9.06
CA GLU A 214 12.13 -43.56 8.43
C GLU A 214 12.38 -43.39 6.94
N GLU A 215 13.66 -43.52 6.56
CA GLU A 215 14.09 -43.41 5.16
C GLU A 215 14.03 -44.74 4.43
N SER A 216 13.50 -44.68 3.22
CA SER A 216 13.44 -45.80 2.27
C SER A 216 14.37 -45.55 1.10
N GLN A 217 15.07 -46.58 0.69
CA GLN A 217 15.81 -46.67 -0.57
C GLN A 217 15.05 -47.59 -1.52
N ILE A 218 14.78 -47.13 -2.75
CA ILE A 218 14.07 -47.90 -3.74
C ILE A 218 14.83 -48.01 -5.07
N GLN A 219 14.60 -49.10 -5.78
CA GLN A 219 14.75 -49.14 -7.22
C GLN A 219 13.41 -48.79 -7.84
N LEU A 220 13.41 -47.80 -8.70
CA LEU A 220 12.22 -47.21 -9.31
C LEU A 220 12.20 -47.44 -10.82
N ALA A 221 11.10 -47.90 -11.36
CA ALA A 221 10.88 -47.91 -12.77
C ALA A 221 9.70 -46.97 -13.10
N SER A 222 9.93 -45.98 -13.97
CA SER A 222 9.04 -44.86 -14.24
C SER A 222 8.63 -44.82 -15.74
N LEU A 223 7.35 -44.61 -16.01
CA LEU A 223 6.80 -44.22 -17.32
C LEU A 223 6.22 -42.82 -17.23
N ALA A 224 6.91 -41.85 -17.84
CA ALA A 224 6.47 -40.45 -17.82
C ALA A 224 5.23 -40.24 -18.71
N TYR A 225 4.30 -39.35 -18.30
CA TYR A 225 3.14 -38.96 -19.11
C TYR A 225 3.51 -38.37 -20.48
N SER A 226 4.67 -37.75 -20.59
CA SER A 226 5.23 -37.21 -21.83
C SER A 226 5.48 -38.28 -22.91
N THR A 227 5.52 -39.57 -22.53
CA THR A 227 5.64 -40.68 -23.49
C THR A 227 4.34 -40.97 -24.24
N VAL A 228 3.21 -40.41 -23.79
CA VAL A 228 1.92 -40.48 -24.45
C VAL A 228 1.57 -39.09 -25.01
N LYS A 229 1.35 -38.97 -26.32
CA LYS A 229 0.98 -37.69 -26.94
C LYS A 229 -0.44 -37.29 -26.52
N ASP A 230 -0.67 -35.97 -26.37
CA ASP A 230 -2.01 -35.46 -26.03
C ASP A 230 -3.04 -35.80 -27.12
N ALA A 231 -2.62 -35.80 -28.38
CA ALA A 231 -3.45 -36.16 -29.50
C ALA A 231 -3.98 -37.63 -29.45
N ASP A 232 -3.29 -38.50 -28.72
CA ASP A 232 -3.71 -39.88 -28.53
C ASP A 232 -4.79 -40.05 -27.44
N VAL A 233 -5.19 -38.93 -26.80
CA VAL A 233 -6.13 -38.90 -25.68
C VAL A 233 -7.37 -38.10 -26.06
N LYS A 234 -8.51 -38.78 -26.23
CA LYS A 234 -9.78 -38.09 -26.48
C LYS A 234 -10.40 -37.64 -25.16
N VAL A 235 -10.71 -36.34 -25.06
CA VAL A 235 -11.42 -35.73 -23.92
C VAL A 235 -12.83 -35.40 -24.36
N THR A 236 -13.82 -35.81 -23.59
CA THR A 236 -15.24 -35.54 -23.81
C THR A 236 -15.81 -34.64 -22.72
N ASP A 237 -16.95 -33.98 -22.97
CA ASP A 237 -17.61 -33.16 -21.94
C ASP A 237 -18.05 -34.00 -20.74
N ASP A 238 -18.37 -35.28 -20.91
CA ASP A 238 -18.70 -36.18 -19.80
C ASP A 238 -17.48 -36.47 -18.93
N ASP A 239 -16.29 -36.63 -19.52
CA ASP A 239 -15.05 -36.73 -18.77
C ASP A 239 -14.79 -35.45 -17.94
N LEU A 240 -15.03 -34.26 -18.52
CA LEU A 240 -14.87 -32.99 -17.84
C LEU A 240 -15.84 -32.83 -16.67
N LYS A 241 -17.11 -33.18 -16.85
CA LYS A 241 -18.13 -33.16 -15.80
C LYS A 241 -17.82 -34.15 -14.68
N ALA A 242 -17.37 -35.35 -15.00
CA ALA A 242 -16.94 -36.33 -13.99
C ALA A 242 -15.76 -35.81 -13.19
N LYS A 243 -14.72 -35.24 -13.85
CA LYS A 243 -13.56 -34.64 -13.15
C LYS A 243 -13.95 -33.40 -12.36
N TYR A 244 -14.89 -32.59 -12.85
CA TYR A 244 -15.43 -31.46 -12.10
C TYR A 244 -16.12 -31.91 -10.81
N ALA A 245 -16.91 -32.99 -10.84
CA ALA A 245 -17.55 -33.49 -9.61
C ALA A 245 -16.53 -33.89 -8.54
N GLU A 246 -15.37 -34.45 -8.95
CA GLU A 246 -14.25 -34.80 -8.07
C GLU A 246 -13.57 -33.56 -7.52
N LEU A 247 -13.30 -32.55 -8.35
CA LEU A 247 -12.51 -31.35 -8.02
C LEU A 247 -13.36 -30.15 -7.61
N LYS A 248 -14.70 -30.26 -7.56
CA LYS A 248 -15.61 -29.15 -7.29
C LYS A 248 -15.23 -28.28 -6.08
N PRO A 249 -14.78 -28.85 -4.94
CA PRO A 249 -14.34 -28.00 -3.80
C PRO A 249 -13.20 -27.03 -4.13
N ALA A 250 -12.32 -27.38 -5.08
CA ALA A 250 -11.23 -26.51 -5.52
C ALA A 250 -11.70 -25.31 -6.35
N PHE A 251 -12.90 -25.35 -6.90
CA PHE A 251 -13.50 -24.28 -7.70
C PHE A 251 -14.48 -23.41 -6.89
N ARG A 252 -14.36 -23.45 -5.57
CA ARG A 252 -15.16 -22.60 -4.69
C ARG A 252 -14.73 -21.15 -4.85
N GLN A 253 -15.72 -20.29 -5.04
CA GLN A 253 -15.58 -18.84 -5.14
C GLN A 253 -16.28 -18.18 -3.95
N ASN A 254 -15.54 -17.39 -3.18
CA ASN A 254 -16.04 -16.84 -1.92
C ASN A 254 -16.76 -15.49 -2.09
N VAL A 255 -16.51 -14.80 -3.20
CA VAL A 255 -17.14 -13.52 -3.55
C VAL A 255 -17.55 -13.54 -5.02
N GLU A 256 -18.52 -12.71 -5.39
CA GLU A 256 -18.82 -12.48 -6.80
C GLU A 256 -17.63 -11.79 -7.48
N THR A 257 -17.26 -12.26 -8.68
CA THR A 257 -16.25 -11.61 -9.52
C THR A 257 -16.77 -11.42 -10.93
N ARG A 258 -16.14 -10.51 -11.67
CA ARG A 258 -16.53 -10.16 -13.04
C ARG A 258 -15.30 -10.12 -13.94
N ASP A 259 -15.46 -10.63 -15.16
CA ASP A 259 -14.43 -10.58 -16.19
C ASP A 259 -14.79 -9.48 -17.19
N ILE A 260 -13.80 -8.70 -17.58
CA ILE A 260 -13.98 -7.61 -18.54
C ILE A 260 -12.96 -7.67 -19.66
N LYS A 261 -13.36 -7.06 -20.77
CA LYS A 261 -12.46 -6.51 -21.77
C LYS A 261 -12.54 -5.00 -21.71
N PHE A 262 -11.42 -4.32 -21.89
CA PHE A 262 -11.41 -2.88 -21.83
C PHE A 262 -10.41 -2.27 -22.83
N VAL A 263 -10.66 -1.04 -23.20
CA VAL A 263 -9.73 -0.22 -23.94
C VAL A 263 -9.41 1.00 -23.10
N ASP A 264 -8.15 1.18 -22.83
CA ASP A 264 -7.57 2.37 -22.21
C ASP A 264 -6.75 3.13 -23.24
N PHE A 265 -6.97 4.42 -23.34
CA PHE A 265 -6.20 5.31 -24.17
C PHE A 265 -5.63 6.47 -23.36
N GLN A 266 -4.33 6.46 -23.13
CA GLN A 266 -3.63 7.57 -22.49
C GLN A 266 -3.38 8.69 -23.49
N ILE A 267 -3.89 9.88 -23.17
CA ILE A 267 -3.68 11.11 -23.95
C ILE A 267 -2.25 11.59 -23.70
N LYS A 268 -1.49 11.72 -24.77
CA LYS A 268 -0.11 12.23 -24.73
C LYS A 268 -0.02 13.55 -25.47
N ALA A 269 0.95 14.38 -25.08
CA ALA A 269 1.25 15.61 -25.79
C ALA A 269 1.53 15.36 -27.27
N SER A 270 0.91 16.16 -28.13
CA SER A 270 1.15 16.12 -29.58
C SER A 270 2.49 16.78 -29.95
N ALA A 271 2.95 16.58 -31.17
CA ALA A 271 4.12 17.28 -31.68
C ALA A 271 3.95 18.83 -31.69
N ALA A 272 2.70 19.30 -31.85
CA ALA A 272 2.38 20.71 -31.76
C ALA A 272 2.50 21.23 -30.31
N ASP A 273 1.99 20.50 -29.34
CA ASP A 273 2.13 20.82 -27.92
C ASP A 273 3.60 20.92 -27.52
N ARG A 274 4.40 19.90 -27.92
CA ARG A 274 5.84 19.90 -27.67
C ARG A 274 6.54 21.11 -28.30
N SER A 275 6.20 21.41 -29.53
CA SER A 275 6.80 22.57 -30.26
C SER A 275 6.48 23.87 -29.54
N GLN A 276 5.28 24.02 -28.99
CA GLN A 276 4.88 25.20 -28.23
C GLN A 276 5.69 25.32 -26.93
N VAL A 277 5.84 24.21 -26.17
CA VAL A 277 6.64 24.20 -24.94
C VAL A 277 8.13 24.47 -25.24
N VAL A 278 8.67 23.89 -26.30
CA VAL A 278 10.05 24.18 -26.75
C VAL A 278 10.25 25.67 -27.06
N LYS A 279 9.30 26.31 -27.73
CA LYS A 279 9.35 27.74 -27.99
C LYS A 279 9.34 28.56 -26.72
N GLU A 280 8.43 28.26 -25.78
CA GLU A 280 8.39 28.92 -24.47
C GLU A 280 9.70 28.74 -23.69
N MET A 281 10.24 27.51 -23.68
CA MET A 281 11.50 27.22 -23.02
C MET A 281 12.68 27.96 -23.63
N ASN A 282 12.76 28.09 -24.95
CA ASN A 282 13.79 28.89 -25.60
C ASN A 282 13.72 30.37 -25.20
N ASP A 283 12.53 30.93 -25.04
CA ASP A 283 12.35 32.30 -24.57
C ASP A 283 12.74 32.44 -23.10
N PHE A 284 12.37 31.48 -22.22
CA PHE A 284 12.84 31.46 -20.84
C PHE A 284 14.35 31.24 -20.71
N GLN A 285 14.97 30.45 -21.60
CA GLN A 285 16.42 30.27 -21.62
C GLN A 285 17.14 31.62 -21.86
N LYS A 286 16.67 32.40 -22.82
CA LYS A 286 17.22 33.73 -23.09
C LYS A 286 17.05 34.69 -21.91
N GLN A 287 15.82 34.71 -21.33
CA GLN A 287 15.52 35.53 -20.17
C GLN A 287 16.39 35.12 -18.98
N LEU A 288 16.48 33.83 -18.68
CA LEU A 288 17.26 33.33 -17.57
C LEU A 288 18.76 33.60 -17.74
N ALA A 289 19.30 33.49 -18.98
CA ALA A 289 20.70 33.69 -19.26
C ALA A 289 21.18 35.14 -18.96
N SER A 290 20.30 36.14 -19.15
CA SER A 290 20.62 37.56 -18.93
C SER A 290 19.99 38.16 -17.66
N ALA A 291 19.23 37.39 -16.88
CA ALA A 291 18.51 37.90 -15.73
C ALA A 291 19.44 38.35 -14.61
N ASP A 292 19.27 39.57 -14.12
CA ASP A 292 19.85 40.03 -12.85
C ASP A 292 19.13 39.39 -11.64
N ASP A 293 17.80 39.19 -11.74
CA ASP A 293 16.97 38.46 -10.77
C ASP A 293 16.43 37.14 -11.36
N PRO A 294 17.14 36.03 -11.19
CA PRO A 294 16.67 34.73 -11.65
C PRO A 294 15.38 34.25 -10.96
N ALA A 295 15.09 34.71 -9.73
CA ALA A 295 13.89 34.32 -9.00
C ALA A 295 12.61 34.73 -9.74
N ALA A 296 12.58 35.93 -10.29
CA ALA A 296 11.45 36.43 -11.06
C ALA A 296 11.19 35.60 -12.33
N VAL A 297 12.25 35.19 -13.04
CA VAL A 297 12.14 34.38 -14.26
C VAL A 297 11.65 32.97 -13.93
N VAL A 298 12.21 32.32 -12.89
CA VAL A 298 11.78 30.98 -12.44
C VAL A 298 10.33 31.02 -11.98
N SER A 299 9.94 32.00 -11.18
CA SER A 299 8.55 32.16 -10.73
C SER A 299 7.58 32.36 -11.92
N LYS A 300 7.92 33.23 -12.87
CA LYS A 300 7.12 33.48 -14.06
C LYS A 300 6.97 32.25 -14.97
N SER A 301 7.97 31.39 -14.99
CA SER A 301 7.94 30.17 -15.81
C SER A 301 6.97 29.12 -15.31
N GLY A 302 6.55 29.17 -14.05
CA GLY A 302 5.78 28.12 -13.40
C GLY A 302 6.56 26.81 -13.24
N SER A 303 7.88 26.91 -12.99
CA SER A 303 8.76 25.75 -12.77
C SER A 303 8.30 24.90 -11.59
N GLU A 304 8.37 23.58 -11.74
CA GLU A 304 8.15 22.65 -10.65
C GLU A 304 9.24 22.72 -9.56
N ILE A 305 10.45 23.16 -9.93
CA ILE A 305 11.56 23.31 -8.99
C ILE A 305 11.61 24.78 -8.54
N PRO A 306 11.44 25.05 -7.25
CA PRO A 306 11.48 26.41 -6.73
C PRO A 306 12.93 26.94 -6.73
N TYR A 307 13.09 28.24 -6.91
CA TYR A 307 14.40 28.90 -6.76
C TYR A 307 14.61 29.29 -5.31
N LEU A 308 15.52 28.60 -4.62
CA LEU A 308 15.84 28.89 -3.21
C LEU A 308 16.72 30.15 -3.06
N GLY A 309 17.55 30.47 -4.03
CA GLY A 309 18.49 31.59 -3.96
C GLY A 309 19.63 31.37 -2.97
N LEU A 310 19.94 30.12 -2.67
CA LEU A 310 20.95 29.68 -1.71
C LEU A 310 21.90 28.66 -2.32
N PRO A 311 23.15 28.58 -1.89
CA PRO A 311 24.04 27.49 -2.25
C PRO A 311 23.56 26.18 -1.65
N VAL A 312 23.30 25.18 -2.48
CA VAL A 312 22.86 23.83 -2.08
C VAL A 312 23.83 22.78 -2.61
N SER A 313 23.94 21.68 -1.91
CA SER A 313 24.70 20.52 -2.37
C SER A 313 23.94 19.78 -3.49
N ASN A 314 24.61 18.89 -4.20
CA ASN A 314 23.99 18.11 -5.26
C ASN A 314 22.87 17.18 -4.73
N LYS A 315 22.85 16.91 -3.41
CA LYS A 315 21.78 16.16 -2.74
C LYS A 315 20.40 16.82 -2.85
N ALA A 316 20.36 18.16 -2.97
CA ALA A 316 19.10 18.90 -3.17
C ALA A 316 18.39 18.51 -4.48
N TYR A 317 19.12 18.00 -5.45
CA TYR A 317 18.58 17.54 -6.74
C TYR A 317 18.59 16.02 -6.88
N GLN A 318 18.68 15.26 -5.78
CA GLN A 318 18.78 13.80 -5.78
C GLN A 318 17.62 13.12 -6.53
N GLN A 319 16.41 13.70 -6.47
CA GLN A 319 15.24 13.21 -7.20
C GLN A 319 15.24 13.57 -8.71
N TYR A 320 16.20 14.39 -9.18
CA TYR A 320 16.38 14.81 -10.57
C TYR A 320 17.84 14.58 -11.02
N PRO A 321 18.25 13.31 -11.26
CA PRO A 321 19.65 12.97 -11.51
C PRO A 321 20.24 13.62 -12.78
N ASP A 322 19.41 13.83 -13.80
CA ASP A 322 19.75 14.51 -15.04
C ASP A 322 20.07 15.99 -14.81
N ILE A 323 19.27 16.68 -14.00
CA ILE A 323 19.49 18.08 -13.60
C ILE A 323 20.74 18.18 -12.72
N ALA A 324 20.90 17.29 -11.73
CA ALA A 324 22.07 17.23 -10.87
C ALA A 324 23.37 17.09 -11.68
N SER A 325 23.41 16.11 -12.58
CA SER A 325 24.56 15.87 -13.46
C SER A 325 24.87 17.08 -14.36
N LYS A 326 23.83 17.76 -14.85
CA LYS A 326 24.02 18.95 -15.67
C LYS A 326 24.53 20.13 -14.88
N ILE A 327 24.03 20.36 -13.65
CA ILE A 327 24.55 21.38 -12.73
C ILE A 327 26.06 21.18 -12.48
N ASP A 328 26.47 19.93 -12.25
CA ASP A 328 27.88 19.61 -12.02
C ASP A 328 28.75 19.93 -13.22
N SER A 329 28.27 19.67 -14.44
CA SER A 329 29.02 19.85 -15.68
C SER A 329 29.09 21.30 -16.17
N LEU A 330 28.15 22.19 -15.77
CA LEU A 330 28.09 23.56 -16.20
C LEU A 330 29.08 24.46 -15.45
N SER A 331 29.70 25.39 -16.15
CA SER A 331 30.52 26.46 -15.55
C SER A 331 29.63 27.56 -14.96
N VAL A 332 30.16 28.31 -14.00
CA VAL A 332 29.49 29.50 -13.43
C VAL A 332 29.18 30.50 -14.51
N GLY A 333 27.99 31.08 -14.47
CA GLY A 333 27.49 32.05 -15.45
C GLY A 333 26.90 31.43 -16.70
N THR A 334 27.02 30.11 -16.91
CA THR A 334 26.50 29.44 -18.11
C THR A 334 25.11 28.88 -17.91
N THR A 335 24.36 28.78 -19.01
CA THR A 335 23.04 28.20 -19.09
C THR A 335 23.07 26.93 -19.93
N GLY A 336 22.47 25.85 -19.42
CA GLY A 336 22.35 24.59 -20.13
C GLY A 336 20.90 24.13 -20.24
N VAL A 337 20.64 23.25 -21.21
CA VAL A 337 19.35 22.62 -21.44
C VAL A 337 19.51 21.11 -21.26
N VAL A 338 18.53 20.48 -20.61
CA VAL A 338 18.42 19.02 -20.47
C VAL A 338 17.00 18.62 -20.82
N GLU A 339 16.88 17.64 -21.70
CA GLU A 339 15.63 16.97 -22.00
C GLU A 339 15.60 15.62 -21.28
N ASN A 340 14.56 15.38 -20.50
CA ASN A 340 14.31 14.09 -19.88
C ASN A 340 13.14 13.40 -20.58
N ALA A 341 13.45 12.37 -21.35
CA ALA A 341 12.45 11.63 -22.11
C ALA A 341 11.58 10.72 -21.20
N GLN A 342 12.08 10.31 -20.02
CA GLN A 342 11.34 9.47 -19.09
C GLN A 342 10.22 10.27 -18.41
N ASP A 343 10.54 11.46 -17.93
CA ASP A 343 9.59 12.36 -17.27
C ASP A 343 8.81 13.22 -18.25
N ASN A 344 9.16 13.16 -19.55
CA ASN A 344 8.66 14.04 -20.60
C ASN A 344 8.81 15.53 -20.24
N THR A 345 10.00 15.93 -19.71
CA THR A 345 10.28 17.29 -19.28
C THR A 345 11.38 17.96 -20.10
N LEU A 346 11.25 19.28 -20.21
CA LEU A 346 12.30 20.16 -20.70
C LEU A 346 12.81 21.00 -19.54
N ASN A 347 14.14 21.02 -19.35
CA ASN A 347 14.77 21.65 -18.21
C ASN A 347 15.82 22.67 -18.68
N ILE A 348 15.81 23.87 -18.07
CA ILE A 348 16.81 24.91 -18.27
C ILE A 348 17.50 25.13 -16.93
N ILE A 349 18.82 25.21 -16.97
CA ILE A 349 19.63 25.32 -15.77
C ILE A 349 20.62 26.49 -16.00
N ARG A 350 20.67 27.45 -15.07
CA ARG A 350 21.72 28.46 -14.98
C ARG A 350 22.48 28.33 -13.70
N VAL A 351 23.77 28.11 -13.76
CA VAL A 351 24.64 28.07 -12.58
C VAL A 351 25.13 29.50 -12.29
N LEU A 352 24.79 29.99 -11.09
CA LEU A 352 25.10 31.35 -10.65
C LEU A 352 26.41 31.40 -9.84
N SER A 353 26.64 30.41 -8.98
CA SER A 353 27.86 30.29 -8.20
C SER A 353 28.17 28.85 -7.84
N LYS A 354 29.45 28.54 -7.66
CA LYS A 354 29.94 27.29 -7.05
C LYS A 354 31.01 27.62 -6.04
N ALA A 355 30.89 27.09 -4.83
CA ALA A 355 31.85 27.31 -3.75
C ALA A 355 31.96 26.07 -2.85
N GLN A 356 33.14 25.89 -2.24
CA GLN A 356 33.35 24.92 -1.17
C GLN A 356 32.84 25.52 0.12
N LEU A 357 31.68 25.04 0.60
CA LEU A 357 31.04 25.54 1.81
C LEU A 357 30.79 24.40 2.80
N ALA A 358 30.78 24.74 4.08
CA ALA A 358 30.52 23.76 5.12
C ALA A 358 29.07 23.23 5.05
N ASP A 359 28.90 21.93 5.22
CA ASP A 359 27.59 21.28 5.32
C ASP A 359 27.08 21.22 6.76
N SER A 360 27.97 21.39 7.75
CA SER A 360 27.64 21.46 9.16
C SER A 360 28.30 22.70 9.78
N ILE A 361 27.49 23.56 10.37
CA ILE A 361 27.91 24.83 10.95
C ILE A 361 27.41 24.92 12.38
N GLN A 362 28.32 25.09 13.33
CA GLN A 362 27.94 25.39 14.71
C GLN A 362 27.84 26.91 14.88
N PHE A 363 26.73 27.33 15.43
CA PHE A 363 26.48 28.74 15.68
C PHE A 363 25.77 28.96 17.01
N ARG A 364 25.73 30.23 17.45
CA ARG A 364 24.87 30.72 18.51
C ARG A 364 24.31 32.09 18.13
N GLN A 365 23.20 32.46 18.72
CA GLN A 365 22.52 33.71 18.38
C GLN A 365 21.87 34.39 19.57
N ILE A 366 21.65 35.70 19.44
CA ILE A 366 20.80 36.50 20.33
C ILE A 366 19.75 37.17 19.45
N ASN A 367 18.47 36.84 19.68
CA ASN A 367 17.35 37.46 19.01
C ASN A 367 17.00 38.79 19.72
N ILE A 368 16.85 39.85 18.96
CA ILE A 368 16.59 41.19 19.46
C ILE A 368 15.30 41.70 18.84
N ALA A 369 14.25 41.71 19.66
CA ALA A 369 12.97 42.31 19.30
C ALA A 369 12.82 43.67 20.03
N ALA A 370 12.19 44.63 19.38
CA ALA A 370 11.83 45.93 19.97
C ALA A 370 10.49 46.39 19.37
N ALA A 371 9.94 47.50 19.87
CA ALA A 371 8.68 48.05 19.38
C ALA A 371 8.81 48.58 17.95
N THR A 372 9.99 49.00 17.54
CA THR A 372 10.29 49.47 16.18
C THR A 372 11.58 48.81 15.64
N PRO A 373 11.72 48.67 14.30
CA PRO A 373 12.93 48.16 13.68
C PRO A 373 14.18 48.98 14.03
N ASP A 374 14.07 50.31 14.13
CA ASP A 374 15.19 51.17 14.47
C ASP A 374 15.68 50.97 15.90
N GLU A 375 14.78 50.77 16.85
CA GLU A 375 15.14 50.41 18.23
C GLU A 375 15.81 49.02 18.30
N ALA A 376 15.29 48.04 17.54
CA ALA A 376 15.90 46.71 17.45
C ALA A 376 17.33 46.81 16.90
N ARG A 377 17.53 47.59 15.83
CA ARG A 377 18.85 47.84 15.23
C ARG A 377 19.81 48.54 16.23
N ALA A 378 19.38 49.62 16.92
CA ALA A 378 20.21 50.32 17.90
C ALA A 378 20.65 49.43 19.06
N LYS A 379 19.74 48.56 19.55
CA LYS A 379 20.07 47.56 20.58
C LYS A 379 21.05 46.50 20.05
N ALA A 380 20.86 46.01 18.83
CA ALA A 380 21.75 45.05 18.20
C ALA A 380 23.14 45.60 17.97
N ASP A 381 23.25 46.85 17.48
CA ASP A 381 24.53 47.53 17.30
C ASP A 381 25.28 47.76 18.65
N SER A 382 24.55 48.03 19.71
CA SER A 382 25.12 48.15 21.07
C SER A 382 25.68 46.82 21.55
N ILE A 383 24.96 45.70 21.32
CA ILE A 383 25.43 44.36 21.69
C ILE A 383 26.66 43.99 20.85
N GLN A 384 26.63 44.25 19.54
CA GLN A 384 27.75 43.96 18.66
C GLN A 384 29.00 44.70 19.06
N LYS A 385 28.88 46.00 19.43
CA LYS A 385 29.98 46.78 19.97
C LYS A 385 30.51 46.22 21.28
N ALA A 386 29.64 45.81 22.20
CA ALA A 386 30.04 45.19 23.47
C ALA A 386 30.81 43.88 23.23
N LEU A 387 30.33 43.01 22.32
CA LEU A 387 31.02 41.77 21.93
C LEU A 387 32.39 42.05 21.29
N ALA A 388 32.48 43.04 20.42
CA ALA A 388 33.76 43.48 19.85
C ALA A 388 34.73 44.02 20.90
N GLY A 389 34.22 44.58 22.00
CA GLY A 389 34.97 45.01 23.17
C GLY A 389 35.31 43.89 24.17
N GLY A 390 35.01 42.64 23.86
CA GLY A 390 35.35 41.48 24.67
C GLY A 390 34.29 41.07 25.71
N ALA A 391 33.06 41.59 25.63
CA ALA A 391 31.97 41.13 26.48
C ALA A 391 31.62 39.67 26.23
N ASP A 392 31.23 38.98 27.32
CA ASP A 392 30.81 37.57 27.22
C ASP A 392 29.46 37.40 26.53
N PHE A 393 29.41 36.54 25.54
CA PHE A 393 28.21 36.29 24.71
C PHE A 393 27.05 35.72 25.53
N ASP A 394 27.34 34.77 26.42
CA ASP A 394 26.32 34.09 27.21
C ASP A 394 25.72 35.03 28.27
N ALA A 395 26.56 35.91 28.84
CA ALA A 395 26.10 36.95 29.74
C ALA A 395 25.17 37.96 29.04
N LEU A 396 25.49 38.33 27.79
CA LEU A 396 24.63 39.19 26.99
C LEU A 396 23.33 38.49 26.59
N ALA A 397 23.40 37.21 26.16
CA ALA A 397 22.21 36.42 25.84
C ALA A 397 21.23 36.35 27.03
N LYS A 398 21.72 36.07 28.22
CA LYS A 398 20.94 36.05 29.48
C LYS A 398 20.23 37.37 29.77
N ARG A 399 20.85 38.52 29.48
CA ARG A 399 20.21 39.85 29.62
C ARG A 399 18.96 40.02 28.73
N TYR A 400 18.89 39.27 27.62
CA TYR A 400 17.75 39.22 26.73
C TYR A 400 16.87 37.99 26.95
N GLY A 401 17.01 37.30 28.07
CA GLY A 401 16.20 36.13 28.44
C GLY A 401 16.50 34.89 27.61
N GLN A 402 17.70 34.79 27.01
CA GLN A 402 18.10 33.70 26.13
C GLN A 402 19.33 32.97 26.71
N THR A 403 19.53 31.71 26.31
CA THR A 403 20.61 30.87 26.82
C THR A 403 21.94 31.07 26.09
N GLY A 404 21.92 31.58 24.87
CA GLY A 404 23.11 31.62 23.99
C GLY A 404 23.58 30.24 23.58
N GLU A 405 22.67 29.24 23.51
CA GLU A 405 22.96 27.84 23.22
C GLU A 405 23.68 27.68 21.88
N LYS A 406 24.66 26.76 21.86
CA LYS A 406 25.39 26.38 20.65
C LYS A 406 24.64 25.30 19.89
N VAL A 407 24.22 25.61 18.68
CA VAL A 407 23.38 24.72 17.86
C VAL A 407 24.13 24.37 16.57
N TRP A 408 23.96 23.13 16.10
CA TRP A 408 24.43 22.73 14.79
C TRP A 408 23.35 22.93 13.76
N PHE A 409 23.69 23.56 12.63
CA PHE A 409 22.88 23.73 11.44
C PHE A 409 23.50 22.93 10.29
N THR A 410 22.70 22.15 9.56
CA THR A 410 23.17 21.31 8.47
C THR A 410 22.47 21.64 7.15
N GLY A 411 23.12 21.28 6.02
CA GLY A 411 22.54 21.43 4.69
C GLY A 411 21.16 20.79 4.57
N GLN A 412 20.95 19.64 5.17
CA GLN A 412 19.68 18.91 5.15
C GLN A 412 18.49 19.74 5.67
N GLN A 413 18.72 20.69 6.57
CA GLN A 413 17.66 21.51 7.15
C GLN A 413 17.09 22.57 6.21
N TYR A 414 17.77 22.88 5.08
CA TYR A 414 17.28 23.90 4.15
C TYR A 414 17.29 23.51 2.67
N GLU A 415 18.16 22.58 2.27
CA GLU A 415 18.42 22.28 0.86
C GLU A 415 17.22 21.70 0.12
N MET A 416 16.31 21.03 0.84
CA MET A 416 15.08 20.44 0.27
C MET A 416 13.81 21.23 0.61
N ALA A 417 13.95 22.46 1.08
CA ALA A 417 12.80 23.29 1.42
C ALA A 417 11.97 23.64 0.17
N PRO A 418 10.65 23.54 0.21
CA PRO A 418 9.79 23.86 -0.95
C PRO A 418 9.71 25.35 -1.23
N SER A 419 10.06 26.18 -0.26
CA SER A 419 10.14 27.64 -0.38
C SER A 419 11.06 28.22 0.70
N MET A 420 11.50 29.45 0.50
CA MET A 420 12.39 30.12 1.43
C MET A 420 12.04 31.60 1.56
N SER A 421 11.77 32.04 2.80
CA SER A 421 11.55 33.47 3.08
C SER A 421 12.84 34.27 2.90
N GLN A 422 12.71 35.58 2.70
CA GLN A 422 13.88 36.47 2.59
C GLN A 422 14.70 36.48 3.88
N ASP A 423 14.06 36.45 5.05
CA ASP A 423 14.73 36.40 6.34
C ASP A 423 15.55 35.11 6.50
N ASN A 424 14.98 33.97 6.13
CA ASN A 424 15.70 32.69 6.16
C ASN A 424 16.87 32.65 5.18
N ARG A 425 16.72 33.23 3.97
CA ARG A 425 17.83 33.37 3.03
C ARG A 425 18.96 34.22 3.61
N THR A 426 18.62 35.34 4.21
CA THR A 426 19.59 36.24 4.87
C THR A 426 20.33 35.51 5.98
N PHE A 427 19.60 34.79 6.83
CA PHE A 427 20.16 34.03 7.95
C PHE A 427 21.08 32.91 7.46
N ILE A 428 20.61 32.07 6.52
CA ILE A 428 21.39 30.93 6.02
C ILE A 428 22.63 31.42 5.25
N ASN A 429 22.52 32.47 4.45
CA ASN A 429 23.69 33.07 3.79
C ASN A 429 24.72 33.58 4.79
N ALA A 430 24.28 34.20 5.90
CA ALA A 430 25.18 34.65 6.96
C ALA A 430 25.87 33.48 7.68
N LEU A 431 25.20 32.36 7.89
CA LEU A 431 25.80 31.12 8.39
C LEU A 431 26.86 30.55 7.46
N LEU A 432 26.49 30.39 6.16
CA LEU A 432 27.37 29.77 5.15
C LEU A 432 28.65 30.60 4.94
N ASN A 433 28.52 31.92 4.88
CA ASN A 433 29.61 32.83 4.53
C ASN A 433 30.30 33.47 5.78
N GLY A 434 29.69 33.41 6.99
CA GLY A 434 30.24 34.00 8.21
C GLY A 434 31.60 33.42 8.58
N GLU A 435 32.52 34.27 9.01
CA GLU A 435 33.82 33.84 9.55
C GLU A 435 33.66 33.21 10.92
N VAL A 436 34.50 32.20 11.23
CA VAL A 436 34.49 31.54 12.54
C VAL A 436 34.89 32.53 13.62
N ASN A 437 34.11 32.56 14.70
CA ASN A 437 34.21 33.49 15.86
C ASN A 437 33.85 34.95 15.57
N ALA A 438 33.56 35.35 14.34
CA ALA A 438 33.05 36.68 14.06
C ALA A 438 31.56 36.80 14.40
N THR A 439 31.15 37.96 14.88
CA THR A 439 29.74 38.30 15.17
C THR A 439 29.17 39.14 14.05
N GLN A 440 27.95 38.85 13.65
CA GLN A 440 27.20 39.55 12.61
C GLN A 440 25.87 40.06 13.17
N ASN A 441 25.50 41.28 12.82
CA ASN A 441 24.17 41.85 13.10
C ASN A 441 23.31 41.72 11.85
N LEU A 442 22.31 40.83 11.90
CA LEU A 442 21.38 40.56 10.80
C LEU A 442 20.07 41.28 11.07
N ALA A 443 19.69 42.19 10.18
CA ALA A 443 18.38 42.81 10.19
C ALA A 443 17.37 41.89 9.49
N LEU A 444 16.32 41.50 10.19
CA LEU A 444 15.21 40.66 9.70
C LEU A 444 13.89 41.43 9.85
N THR A 445 12.83 40.89 9.27
CA THR A 445 11.52 41.53 9.26
C THR A 445 10.97 41.81 10.67
N GLN A 446 11.25 40.94 11.63
CA GLN A 446 10.73 41.02 13.01
C GLN A 446 11.78 41.47 14.04
N GLY A 447 12.88 42.07 13.62
CA GLY A 447 13.92 42.52 14.52
C GLY A 447 15.32 42.17 14.01
N ASN A 448 16.29 42.12 14.92
CA ASN A 448 17.66 41.80 14.57
C ASN A 448 18.13 40.50 15.26
N ILE A 449 19.09 39.83 14.64
CA ILE A 449 19.79 38.69 15.23
C ILE A 449 21.29 39.00 15.28
N ILE A 450 21.89 38.91 16.48
CA ILE A 450 23.34 38.80 16.58
C ILE A 450 23.73 37.36 16.45
N LEU A 451 24.37 37.03 15.34
CA LEU A 451 24.80 35.69 14.97
C LEU A 451 26.30 35.52 15.13
N GLN A 452 26.74 34.43 15.74
CA GLN A 452 28.15 34.04 15.79
C GLN A 452 28.34 32.61 15.28
N VAL A 453 29.13 32.43 14.23
CA VAL A 453 29.57 31.13 13.77
C VAL A 453 30.72 30.63 14.63
N LEU A 454 30.67 29.43 15.17
CA LEU A 454 31.64 28.87 16.11
C LEU A 454 32.56 27.82 15.47
N ASP A 455 32.00 26.98 14.58
CA ASP A 455 32.75 25.92 13.93
C ASP A 455 32.13 25.58 12.56
N LYS A 456 32.94 25.09 11.63
CA LYS A 456 32.53 24.68 10.29
C LYS A 456 33.13 23.34 9.91
N LYS A 457 32.32 22.37 9.52
CA LYS A 457 32.73 21.01 9.20
C LYS A 457 32.07 20.50 7.91
N ALA A 458 32.59 19.36 7.41
CA ALA A 458 32.03 18.64 6.25
C ALA A 458 31.91 19.55 5.01
N PHE A 459 33.03 20.14 4.58
CA PHE A 459 33.05 21.00 3.40
C PHE A 459 32.70 20.21 2.13
N THR A 460 31.78 20.75 1.33
CA THR A 460 31.34 20.17 0.07
C THR A 460 31.10 21.28 -0.96
N THR A 461 31.12 20.91 -2.24
CA THR A 461 30.73 21.84 -3.29
C THR A 461 29.23 22.14 -3.17
N LYS A 462 28.90 23.40 -2.92
CA LYS A 462 27.53 23.91 -2.97
C LYS A 462 27.38 24.86 -4.15
N THR A 463 26.26 24.71 -4.86
CA THR A 463 25.96 25.46 -6.08
C THR A 463 24.67 26.26 -5.89
N THR A 464 24.71 27.53 -6.26
CA THR A 464 23.48 28.29 -6.49
C THR A 464 23.10 28.17 -7.95
N ALA A 465 22.00 27.49 -8.23
CA ALA A 465 21.48 27.30 -9.58
C ALA A 465 20.01 27.72 -9.68
N ALA A 466 19.66 28.37 -10.78
CA ALA A 466 18.28 28.59 -11.18
C ALA A 466 17.86 27.50 -12.17
N VAL A 467 16.79 26.79 -11.84
CA VAL A 467 16.29 25.67 -12.64
C VAL A 467 14.86 25.94 -13.05
N ILE A 468 14.58 25.83 -14.34
CA ILE A 468 13.22 25.83 -14.89
C ILE A 468 12.95 24.42 -15.39
N LYS A 469 12.06 23.68 -14.71
CA LYS A 469 11.58 22.36 -15.11
C LYS A 469 10.14 22.47 -15.56
N LYS A 470 9.86 22.01 -16.78
CA LYS A 470 8.52 22.05 -17.35
C LYS A 470 8.16 20.72 -18.00
N VAL A 471 7.01 20.19 -17.63
CA VAL A 471 6.44 18.99 -18.27
C VAL A 471 5.90 19.38 -19.64
N VAL A 472 6.13 18.53 -20.64
CA VAL A 472 5.48 18.62 -21.95
C VAL A 472 4.12 17.93 -21.84
N ASP A 473 3.10 18.72 -21.49
CA ASP A 473 1.73 18.23 -21.32
C ASP A 473 0.88 18.49 -22.58
N PHE A 474 -0.25 17.81 -22.67
CA PHE A 474 -1.17 17.96 -23.79
C PHE A 474 -2.06 19.21 -23.64
N SER A 475 -2.30 19.89 -24.76
CA SER A 475 -3.22 21.04 -24.81
C SER A 475 -4.69 20.60 -24.79
N LYS A 476 -5.58 21.58 -24.51
CA LYS A 476 -7.03 21.38 -24.65
C LYS A 476 -7.43 20.88 -26.04
N ALA A 477 -6.76 21.35 -27.09
CA ALA A 477 -7.02 20.91 -28.47
C ALA A 477 -6.65 19.43 -28.67
N THR A 478 -5.50 19.00 -28.17
CA THR A 478 -5.06 17.59 -28.20
C THR A 478 -6.03 16.71 -27.45
N ARG A 479 -6.46 17.12 -26.23
CA ARG A 479 -7.46 16.41 -25.44
C ARG A 479 -8.78 16.29 -26.16
N SER A 480 -9.30 17.40 -26.70
CA SER A 480 -10.60 17.39 -27.41
C SER A 480 -10.56 16.47 -28.64
N ASN A 481 -9.45 16.50 -29.40
CA ASN A 481 -9.28 15.62 -30.54
C ASN A 481 -9.24 14.13 -30.14
N ALA A 482 -8.51 13.81 -29.07
CA ALA A 482 -8.43 12.46 -28.51
C ALA A 482 -9.80 11.99 -28.04
N TYR A 483 -10.50 12.83 -27.25
CA TYR A 483 -11.85 12.55 -26.76
C TYR A 483 -12.85 12.28 -27.90
N ASN A 484 -12.88 13.14 -28.91
CA ASN A 484 -13.80 12.98 -30.04
C ASN A 484 -13.56 11.68 -30.81
N LYS A 485 -12.32 11.34 -31.10
CA LYS A 485 -11.95 10.09 -31.78
C LYS A 485 -12.32 8.86 -30.93
N PHE A 486 -12.03 8.91 -29.64
CA PHE A 486 -12.35 7.80 -28.75
C PHE A 486 -13.86 7.66 -28.55
N SER A 487 -14.59 8.78 -28.43
CA SER A 487 -16.06 8.78 -28.34
C SER A 487 -16.72 8.20 -29.58
N GLU A 488 -16.20 8.53 -30.80
CA GLU A 488 -16.66 7.95 -32.04
C GLU A 488 -16.40 6.42 -32.08
N PHE A 489 -15.25 5.99 -31.59
CA PHE A 489 -14.94 4.55 -31.45
C PHE A 489 -15.91 3.86 -30.50
N VAL A 490 -16.16 4.43 -29.32
CA VAL A 490 -17.08 3.85 -28.32
C VAL A 490 -18.50 3.79 -28.88
N ALA A 491 -18.99 4.84 -29.56
CA ALA A 491 -20.30 4.87 -30.17
C ALA A 491 -20.53 3.76 -31.23
N LYS A 492 -19.45 3.30 -31.87
CA LYS A 492 -19.48 2.19 -32.85
C LYS A 492 -19.26 0.81 -32.23
N SER A 493 -19.02 0.74 -30.93
CA SER A 493 -18.59 -0.48 -30.21
C SER A 493 -19.58 -0.82 -29.09
N SER A 494 -20.87 -1.03 -29.48
CA SER A 494 -21.97 -1.27 -28.54
C SER A 494 -22.04 -2.70 -27.98
N THR A 495 -21.26 -3.64 -28.55
CA THR A 495 -21.14 -5.02 -28.06
C THR A 495 -19.68 -5.41 -27.86
N VAL A 496 -19.44 -6.48 -27.07
CA VAL A 496 -18.07 -7.01 -26.84
C VAL A 496 -17.39 -7.33 -28.18
N ALA A 497 -18.12 -7.95 -29.12
CA ALA A 497 -17.59 -8.28 -30.42
C ALA A 497 -17.25 -7.05 -31.28
N ASP A 498 -18.09 -6.00 -31.19
CA ASP A 498 -17.79 -4.74 -31.87
C ASP A 498 -16.57 -4.03 -31.25
N LEU A 499 -16.43 -4.07 -29.93
CA LEU A 499 -15.27 -3.51 -29.23
C LEU A 499 -13.98 -4.18 -29.73
N GLU A 500 -13.96 -5.52 -29.76
CA GLU A 500 -12.80 -6.29 -30.23
C GLU A 500 -12.47 -6.06 -31.72
N LYS A 501 -13.49 -5.92 -32.55
CA LYS A 501 -13.35 -5.68 -33.97
C LYS A 501 -12.88 -4.26 -34.31
N ASN A 502 -13.42 -3.26 -33.60
CA ASN A 502 -13.24 -1.84 -33.94
C ASN A 502 -11.99 -1.25 -33.29
N ALA A 503 -11.57 -1.74 -32.10
CA ALA A 503 -10.40 -1.21 -31.40
C ALA A 503 -9.12 -1.26 -32.27
N PRO A 504 -8.72 -2.40 -32.86
CA PRO A 504 -7.52 -2.42 -33.71
C PRO A 504 -7.62 -1.51 -34.93
N LYS A 505 -8.82 -1.37 -35.52
CA LYS A 505 -9.05 -0.48 -36.67
C LYS A 505 -8.90 0.98 -36.33
N SER A 506 -9.18 1.34 -35.07
CA SER A 506 -9.05 2.70 -34.54
C SER A 506 -7.68 2.95 -33.90
N GLY A 507 -6.77 1.96 -33.95
CA GLY A 507 -5.43 2.08 -33.36
C GLY A 507 -5.39 1.82 -31.85
N TYR A 508 -6.43 1.21 -31.28
CA TYR A 508 -6.52 0.89 -29.86
C TYR A 508 -6.26 -0.60 -29.60
N GLN A 509 -5.88 -0.92 -28.37
CA GLN A 509 -5.65 -2.30 -27.94
C GLN A 509 -6.72 -2.70 -26.93
N VAL A 510 -7.29 -3.90 -27.11
CA VAL A 510 -8.19 -4.51 -26.14
C VAL A 510 -7.37 -5.28 -25.13
N GLN A 511 -7.58 -4.98 -23.85
CA GLN A 511 -7.01 -5.68 -22.72
C GLN A 511 -8.09 -6.50 -22.02
N SER A 512 -7.69 -7.54 -21.28
CA SER A 512 -8.63 -8.38 -20.50
C SER A 512 -8.19 -8.38 -19.04
N LEU A 513 -9.16 -8.28 -18.15
CA LEU A 513 -9.01 -8.50 -16.73
C LEU A 513 -10.06 -9.47 -16.24
N ASN A 514 -9.64 -10.46 -15.49
CA ASN A 514 -10.50 -11.50 -14.94
C ASN A 514 -10.57 -11.36 -13.43
N ASP A 515 -11.65 -11.88 -12.86
CA ASP A 515 -11.84 -11.99 -11.41
C ASP A 515 -11.85 -10.67 -10.64
N ILE A 516 -12.34 -9.59 -11.26
CA ILE A 516 -12.52 -8.31 -10.60
C ILE A 516 -13.59 -8.45 -9.51
N SER A 517 -13.26 -8.12 -8.29
CA SER A 517 -14.16 -8.12 -7.13
C SER A 517 -14.53 -6.70 -6.70
N THR A 518 -15.51 -6.59 -5.81
CA THR A 518 -15.93 -5.31 -5.19
C THR A 518 -14.87 -4.67 -4.29
N ALA A 519 -13.76 -5.38 -4.02
CA ALA A 519 -12.63 -4.87 -3.26
C ALA A 519 -11.62 -4.08 -4.12
N GLU A 520 -11.77 -4.11 -5.45
CA GLU A 520 -10.87 -3.37 -6.35
C GLU A 520 -11.11 -1.87 -6.26
N HIS A 521 -10.02 -1.09 -6.30
CA HIS A 521 -10.07 0.38 -6.31
C HIS A 521 -9.97 0.96 -7.71
N TYR A 522 -9.38 0.20 -8.65
CA TYR A 522 -9.08 0.67 -10.00
C TYR A 522 -9.32 -0.40 -11.05
N VAL A 523 -9.72 0.03 -12.24
CA VAL A 523 -9.73 -0.81 -13.44
C VAL A 523 -8.33 -0.78 -14.06
N GLY A 524 -7.66 -1.93 -14.15
CA GLY A 524 -6.34 -2.02 -14.79
C GLY A 524 -5.23 -1.18 -14.16
N GLY A 525 -5.36 -0.80 -12.88
CA GLY A 525 -4.43 0.07 -12.20
C GLY A 525 -4.56 1.56 -12.56
N ILE A 526 -5.58 1.95 -13.33
CA ILE A 526 -5.82 3.33 -13.77
C ILE A 526 -6.52 4.10 -12.65
N PRO A 527 -5.93 5.18 -12.10
CA PRO A 527 -6.60 5.99 -11.08
C PRO A 527 -7.89 6.63 -11.58
N GLY A 528 -8.81 6.95 -10.67
CA GLY A 528 -10.04 7.66 -11.01
C GLY A 528 -11.09 6.82 -11.76
N THR A 529 -10.99 5.47 -11.75
CA THR A 529 -11.91 4.56 -12.46
C THR A 529 -13.09 4.07 -11.62
N ARG A 530 -13.39 4.74 -10.52
CA ARG A 530 -14.48 4.35 -9.59
C ARG A 530 -15.84 4.26 -10.25
N ASP A 531 -16.19 5.22 -11.11
CA ASP A 531 -17.50 5.19 -11.79
C ASP A 531 -17.59 4.06 -12.80
N ALA A 532 -16.47 3.68 -13.40
CA ALA A 532 -16.36 2.50 -14.23
C ALA A 532 -16.56 1.20 -13.42
N LEU A 533 -15.99 1.10 -12.20
CA LEU A 533 -16.23 -0.02 -11.29
C LEU A 533 -17.69 -0.10 -10.84
N LYS A 534 -18.33 1.02 -10.50
CA LYS A 534 -19.77 1.05 -10.16
C LYS A 534 -20.60 0.51 -11.30
N TRP A 535 -20.38 1.04 -12.50
CA TRP A 535 -21.09 0.54 -13.69
C TRP A 535 -20.84 -0.96 -13.88
N LEU A 536 -19.60 -1.42 -13.71
CA LEU A 536 -19.22 -2.82 -13.87
C LEU A 536 -20.08 -3.73 -12.98
N PHE A 537 -20.33 -3.36 -11.71
CA PHE A 537 -21.10 -4.19 -10.78
C PHE A 537 -22.64 -4.03 -10.92
N GLU A 538 -23.11 -3.06 -11.68
CA GLU A 538 -24.52 -2.87 -12.03
C GLU A 538 -24.89 -3.43 -13.43
N ALA A 539 -23.90 -3.57 -14.32
CA ALA A 539 -24.09 -4.00 -15.71
C ALA A 539 -24.48 -5.47 -15.84
N LYS A 540 -25.10 -5.80 -16.96
CA LYS A 540 -25.39 -7.18 -17.38
C LYS A 540 -24.29 -7.69 -18.29
N GLN A 541 -24.07 -9.00 -18.26
CA GLN A 541 -23.11 -9.65 -19.15
C GLN A 541 -23.39 -9.32 -20.63
N GLY A 542 -22.35 -8.95 -21.34
CA GLY A 542 -22.38 -8.55 -22.75
C GLY A 542 -22.54 -7.04 -22.97
N GLU A 543 -22.84 -6.25 -21.93
CA GLU A 543 -22.94 -4.79 -22.04
C GLU A 543 -21.56 -4.13 -22.15
N VAL A 544 -21.54 -2.99 -22.84
CA VAL A 544 -20.39 -2.08 -22.98
C VAL A 544 -20.71 -0.77 -22.31
N SER A 545 -19.77 -0.23 -21.55
CA SER A 545 -19.95 1.00 -20.78
C SER A 545 -19.97 2.26 -21.66
N PRO A 546 -20.46 3.39 -21.14
CA PRO A 546 -20.09 4.68 -21.70
C PRO A 546 -18.59 4.92 -21.60
N LEU A 547 -18.10 5.99 -22.25
CA LEU A 547 -16.74 6.49 -22.11
C LEU A 547 -16.56 7.10 -20.70
N TYR A 548 -15.44 6.77 -20.06
CA TYR A 548 -14.98 7.39 -18.82
C TYR A 548 -13.71 8.18 -19.05
N GLU A 549 -13.62 9.35 -18.42
CA GLU A 549 -12.39 10.12 -18.29
C GLU A 549 -11.77 9.81 -16.93
N CYS A 550 -10.55 9.32 -16.90
CA CYS A 550 -9.86 8.80 -15.71
C CYS A 550 -8.43 9.35 -15.60
N GLY A 551 -7.69 8.85 -14.64
CA GLY A 551 -6.37 9.37 -14.32
C GLY A 551 -6.47 10.83 -13.84
N ASN A 552 -5.51 11.64 -14.23
CA ASN A 552 -5.56 13.09 -14.06
C ASN A 552 -6.21 13.77 -15.29
N ASN A 553 -7.29 13.22 -15.82
CA ASN A 553 -7.95 13.56 -17.09
C ASN A 553 -7.07 13.27 -18.32
N ASP A 554 -6.15 12.35 -18.21
CA ASP A 554 -5.23 11.92 -19.26
C ASP A 554 -5.53 10.50 -19.79
N HIS A 555 -6.53 9.81 -19.23
CA HIS A 555 -6.98 8.50 -19.67
C HIS A 555 -8.44 8.54 -20.13
N LEU A 556 -8.71 7.85 -21.25
CA LEU A 556 -10.06 7.57 -21.76
C LEU A 556 -10.30 6.06 -21.72
N LEU A 557 -11.34 5.64 -21.01
CA LEU A 557 -11.61 4.23 -20.72
C LEU A 557 -13.01 3.84 -21.21
N VAL A 558 -13.12 2.65 -21.81
CA VAL A 558 -14.37 1.93 -22.05
C VAL A 558 -14.20 0.49 -21.62
N ILE A 559 -15.18 -0.07 -20.96
CA ILE A 559 -15.17 -1.46 -20.47
C ILE A 559 -16.35 -2.26 -21.02
N ALA A 560 -16.16 -3.54 -21.23
CA ALA A 560 -17.18 -4.47 -21.65
C ALA A 560 -17.23 -5.66 -20.70
N LEU A 561 -18.37 -5.94 -20.10
CA LEU A 561 -18.55 -7.05 -19.16
C LEU A 561 -18.70 -8.36 -19.95
N THR A 562 -17.73 -9.26 -19.81
CA THR A 562 -17.69 -10.52 -20.56
C THR A 562 -18.28 -11.70 -19.79
N ALA A 563 -18.06 -11.75 -18.47
CA ALA A 563 -18.61 -12.79 -17.61
C ALA A 563 -18.93 -12.30 -16.20
N VAL A 564 -19.92 -12.92 -15.57
CA VAL A 564 -20.24 -12.72 -14.14
C VAL A 564 -20.12 -14.08 -13.46
N HIS A 565 -19.30 -14.16 -12.43
CA HIS A 565 -19.07 -15.35 -11.64
C HIS A 565 -19.67 -15.13 -10.24
N PRO A 566 -20.87 -15.69 -9.97
CA PRO A 566 -21.50 -15.51 -8.67
C PRO A 566 -20.73 -16.24 -7.55
N GLN A 567 -20.92 -15.81 -6.31
CA GLN A 567 -20.45 -16.53 -5.14
C GLN A 567 -20.95 -17.97 -5.14
N GLY A 568 -20.09 -18.95 -4.85
CA GLY A 568 -20.44 -20.37 -4.84
C GLY A 568 -19.37 -21.24 -5.45
N TYR A 569 -19.69 -21.89 -6.56
CA TYR A 569 -18.73 -22.71 -7.31
C TYR A 569 -18.76 -22.30 -8.77
N ARG A 570 -17.59 -22.07 -9.35
CA ARG A 570 -17.49 -21.84 -10.79
C ARG A 570 -18.00 -23.04 -11.57
N SER A 571 -18.68 -22.79 -12.66
CA SER A 571 -19.20 -23.85 -13.53
C SER A 571 -18.09 -24.65 -14.20
N TRP A 572 -18.37 -25.90 -14.56
CA TRP A 572 -17.43 -26.75 -15.27
C TRP A 572 -17.12 -26.25 -16.70
N ASP A 573 -18.01 -25.46 -17.29
CA ASP A 573 -17.88 -24.85 -18.62
C ASP A 573 -17.26 -23.45 -18.59
N ASP A 574 -16.99 -22.91 -17.42
CA ASP A 574 -16.14 -21.73 -17.28
C ASP A 574 -14.80 -21.96 -17.99
N SER A 575 -14.33 -20.98 -18.75
CA SER A 575 -13.15 -21.14 -19.61
C SER A 575 -11.90 -21.57 -18.85
N GLN A 576 -11.65 -20.99 -17.67
CA GLN A 576 -10.49 -21.30 -16.83
C GLN A 576 -10.65 -22.68 -16.18
N VAL A 577 -11.84 -22.98 -15.66
CA VAL A 577 -12.16 -24.29 -15.06
C VAL A 577 -12.02 -25.38 -16.11
N LYS A 578 -12.57 -25.17 -17.31
CA LYS A 578 -12.52 -26.13 -18.40
C LYS A 578 -11.09 -26.48 -18.84
N GLU A 579 -10.21 -25.50 -18.90
CA GLU A 579 -8.79 -25.73 -19.21
C GLU A 579 -8.06 -26.51 -18.10
N ILE A 580 -8.38 -26.25 -16.84
CA ILE A 580 -7.84 -27.03 -15.71
C ILE A 580 -8.36 -28.48 -15.80
N LEU A 581 -9.65 -28.65 -15.94
CA LEU A 581 -10.28 -30.00 -16.06
C LEU A 581 -9.71 -30.79 -17.24
N LYS A 582 -9.54 -30.15 -18.40
CA LYS A 582 -8.96 -30.78 -19.58
C LYS A 582 -7.55 -31.31 -19.33
N ARG A 583 -6.70 -30.53 -18.69
CA ARG A 583 -5.33 -30.95 -18.30
C ARG A 583 -5.37 -32.16 -17.38
N GLU A 584 -6.22 -32.12 -16.35
CA GLU A 584 -6.34 -33.24 -15.40
C GLU A 584 -6.91 -34.49 -16.03
N VAL A 585 -7.93 -34.39 -16.92
CA VAL A 585 -8.48 -35.52 -17.65
C VAL A 585 -7.45 -36.15 -18.61
N ILE A 586 -6.69 -35.31 -19.34
CA ILE A 586 -5.60 -35.81 -20.20
C ILE A 586 -4.59 -36.60 -19.37
N LYS A 587 -4.19 -36.06 -18.23
CA LYS A 587 -3.25 -36.68 -17.27
C LYS A 587 -3.80 -38.03 -16.77
N ASP A 588 -5.07 -38.06 -16.38
CA ASP A 588 -5.73 -39.30 -15.91
C ASP A 588 -5.78 -40.38 -16.97
N LYS A 589 -6.19 -40.03 -18.19
CA LYS A 589 -6.26 -40.99 -19.30
C LYS A 589 -4.87 -41.47 -19.73
N LYS A 590 -3.83 -40.65 -19.69
CA LYS A 590 -2.43 -41.07 -19.87
C LYS A 590 -2.00 -42.03 -18.77
N ALA A 591 -2.35 -41.72 -17.51
CA ALA A 591 -2.06 -42.60 -16.38
C ALA A 591 -2.73 -43.98 -16.58
N GLU A 592 -3.99 -44.04 -16.96
CA GLU A 592 -4.71 -45.31 -17.23
C GLU A 592 -4.00 -46.17 -18.29
N LYS A 593 -3.61 -45.56 -19.42
CA LYS A 593 -2.86 -46.25 -20.47
C LYS A 593 -1.53 -46.81 -19.96
N LEU A 594 -0.77 -46.02 -19.19
CA LEU A 594 0.52 -46.45 -18.68
C LEU A 594 0.39 -47.44 -17.52
N MET A 595 -0.65 -47.35 -16.70
CA MET A 595 -0.98 -48.33 -15.66
C MET A 595 -1.34 -49.67 -16.28
N ALA A 596 -2.15 -49.66 -17.34
CA ALA A 596 -2.48 -50.87 -18.10
C ALA A 596 -1.22 -51.55 -18.69
N LYS A 597 -0.27 -50.74 -19.19
CA LYS A 597 1.02 -51.23 -19.69
C LYS A 597 1.87 -51.89 -18.62
N LEU A 598 1.82 -51.39 -17.36
CA LEU A 598 2.55 -51.94 -16.22
C LEU A 598 1.75 -52.99 -15.42
N LYS A 599 0.52 -53.29 -15.80
CA LYS A 599 -0.32 -54.30 -15.11
C LYS A 599 0.37 -55.64 -15.10
N GLY A 600 0.42 -56.28 -13.93
CA GLY A 600 1.04 -57.59 -13.73
C GLY A 600 2.58 -57.61 -13.71
N VAL A 601 3.22 -56.43 -13.76
CA VAL A 601 4.68 -56.34 -13.60
C VAL A 601 5.04 -56.54 -12.13
N ASN A 602 5.97 -57.47 -11.90
CA ASN A 602 6.40 -57.90 -10.56
C ASN A 602 7.92 -57.75 -10.30
N SER A 603 8.66 -57.16 -11.25
CA SER A 603 10.09 -56.90 -11.13
C SER A 603 10.50 -55.63 -11.89
N ILE A 604 11.63 -55.01 -11.48
CA ILE A 604 12.21 -53.88 -12.18
C ILE A 604 12.57 -54.21 -13.62
N ALA A 605 13.17 -55.40 -13.85
CA ALA A 605 13.54 -55.87 -15.17
C ALA A 605 12.31 -56.01 -16.08
N ALA A 606 11.21 -56.56 -15.58
CA ALA A 606 9.96 -56.66 -16.34
C ALA A 606 9.35 -55.29 -16.69
N ALA A 607 9.49 -54.30 -15.77
CA ALA A 607 9.09 -52.92 -16.06
C ALA A 607 9.95 -52.26 -17.14
N GLN A 608 11.25 -52.49 -17.08
CA GLN A 608 12.23 -52.00 -18.08
C GLN A 608 11.97 -52.57 -19.45
N ALA A 609 11.64 -53.86 -19.53
CA ALA A 609 11.26 -54.53 -20.79
C ALA A 609 9.97 -53.89 -21.43
N LYS A 610 9.11 -53.28 -20.61
CA LYS A 610 7.98 -52.50 -21.06
C LYS A 610 8.29 -51.00 -21.32
N GLY A 611 9.58 -50.63 -21.34
CA GLY A 611 10.05 -49.30 -21.69
C GLY A 611 10.08 -48.32 -20.54
N ALA A 612 9.98 -48.79 -19.28
CA ALA A 612 10.15 -47.90 -18.13
C ALA A 612 11.62 -47.52 -17.91
N LYS A 613 11.89 -46.27 -17.54
CA LYS A 613 13.20 -45.82 -17.15
C LYS A 613 13.47 -46.25 -15.72
N VAL A 614 14.63 -46.88 -15.50
CA VAL A 614 15.06 -47.37 -14.18
C VAL A 614 15.99 -46.37 -13.52
N SER A 615 15.75 -46.09 -12.24
CA SER A 615 16.59 -45.23 -11.40
C SER A 615 16.55 -45.70 -9.95
N SER A 616 17.54 -45.26 -9.14
CA SER A 616 17.50 -45.43 -7.70
C SER A 616 17.12 -44.11 -7.05
N VAL A 617 16.23 -44.19 -6.07
CA VAL A 617 15.84 -43.03 -5.26
C VAL A 617 16.10 -43.37 -3.80
N ASN A 618 16.81 -42.49 -3.11
CA ASN A 618 17.26 -42.70 -1.73
C ASN A 618 16.56 -41.66 -0.82
N GLN A 619 16.59 -41.96 0.49
CA GLN A 619 16.12 -41.04 1.52
C GLN A 619 14.61 -40.59 1.37
N ILE A 620 13.79 -41.49 0.85
CA ILE A 620 12.35 -41.25 0.76
C ILE A 620 11.75 -41.42 2.16
N THR A 621 11.09 -40.40 2.67
CA THR A 621 10.27 -40.46 3.89
C THR A 621 8.80 -40.31 3.54
N PHE A 622 7.89 -40.69 4.46
CA PHE A 622 6.45 -40.49 4.25
C PHE A 622 6.09 -39.00 4.23
N ALA A 623 6.67 -38.22 5.15
CA ALA A 623 6.37 -36.81 5.30
C ALA A 623 6.90 -35.90 4.17
N ALA A 624 7.99 -36.33 3.48
CA ALA A 624 8.58 -35.55 2.37
C ALA A 624 8.32 -36.25 1.04
N PRO A 625 7.58 -35.62 0.09
CA PRO A 625 7.34 -36.20 -1.22
C PRO A 625 8.62 -36.44 -2.00
N ALA A 626 8.75 -37.65 -2.60
CA ALA A 626 9.92 -38.03 -3.38
C ALA A 626 10.01 -37.23 -4.69
N PHE A 627 11.17 -36.64 -4.98
CA PHE A 627 11.47 -36.06 -6.27
C PHE A 627 11.99 -37.15 -7.21
N VAL A 628 11.33 -37.31 -8.36
CA VAL A 628 11.73 -38.29 -9.39
C VAL A 628 12.38 -37.59 -10.57
N GLN A 629 13.69 -37.68 -10.67
CA GLN A 629 14.45 -37.01 -11.73
C GLN A 629 14.05 -37.43 -13.13
N ALA A 630 13.64 -38.69 -13.34
CA ALA A 630 13.21 -39.20 -14.65
C ALA A 630 11.94 -38.53 -15.22
N THR A 631 11.10 -37.98 -14.34
CA THR A 631 9.85 -37.27 -14.69
C THR A 631 9.91 -35.76 -14.35
N GLY A 632 10.95 -35.33 -13.64
CA GLY A 632 11.11 -33.93 -13.22
C GLY A 632 10.06 -33.45 -12.22
N SER A 633 9.46 -34.36 -11.44
CA SER A 633 8.30 -34.05 -10.61
C SER A 633 8.44 -34.58 -9.18
N VAL A 634 7.80 -33.89 -8.25
CA VAL A 634 7.59 -34.32 -6.87
C VAL A 634 6.35 -35.22 -6.83
N GLU A 635 6.50 -36.42 -6.22
CA GLU A 635 5.53 -37.52 -6.31
C GLU A 635 5.06 -37.99 -4.92
N PRO A 636 4.06 -37.30 -4.31
CA PRO A 636 3.54 -37.67 -2.97
C PRO A 636 2.96 -39.08 -2.92
N ALA A 637 2.23 -39.47 -3.97
CA ALA A 637 1.62 -40.81 -4.07
C ALA A 637 2.67 -41.92 -4.05
N LEU A 638 3.85 -41.69 -4.65
CA LEU A 638 4.99 -42.60 -4.60
C LEU A 638 5.52 -42.74 -3.17
N SER A 639 5.72 -41.62 -2.44
CA SER A 639 6.18 -41.65 -1.05
C SER A 639 5.23 -42.45 -0.16
N GLY A 640 3.93 -42.23 -0.28
CA GLY A 640 2.91 -42.97 0.45
C GLY A 640 2.95 -44.48 0.14
N ALA A 641 3.04 -44.86 -1.14
CA ALA A 641 3.14 -46.27 -1.56
C ALA A 641 4.42 -46.93 -1.05
N VAL A 642 5.56 -46.22 -1.09
CA VAL A 642 6.85 -46.71 -0.58
C VAL A 642 6.81 -46.92 0.94
N ALA A 643 6.22 -45.96 1.67
CA ALA A 643 6.05 -46.08 3.12
C ALA A 643 5.21 -47.32 3.52
N GLY A 644 4.17 -47.62 2.76
CA GLY A 644 3.31 -48.80 2.96
C GLY A 644 3.89 -50.14 2.46
N THR A 645 5.05 -50.14 1.82
CA THR A 645 5.68 -51.37 1.27
C THR A 645 6.86 -51.81 2.13
N ALA A 646 6.95 -53.09 2.52
CA ALA A 646 8.03 -53.61 3.36
C ALA A 646 9.35 -53.67 2.57
N ALA A 647 10.47 -53.63 3.31
CA ALA A 647 11.82 -53.85 2.73
C ALA A 647 11.90 -55.18 1.99
N GLY A 648 12.61 -55.21 0.85
CA GLY A 648 12.74 -56.34 -0.02
C GLY A 648 11.52 -56.63 -0.93
N LYS A 649 10.40 -55.92 -0.74
CA LYS A 649 9.15 -56.16 -1.51
C LYS A 649 9.00 -55.20 -2.70
N PHE A 650 8.34 -55.70 -3.73
CA PHE A 650 7.93 -54.96 -4.90
C PHE A 650 6.58 -54.29 -4.69
N SER A 651 6.29 -53.20 -5.38
CA SER A 651 5.01 -52.48 -5.29
C SER A 651 3.84 -53.42 -5.72
N LYS A 652 2.74 -53.36 -4.92
CA LYS A 652 1.54 -54.22 -5.17
C LYS A 652 0.87 -53.93 -6.48
N ALA A 653 0.93 -52.69 -6.93
CA ALA A 653 0.31 -52.20 -8.16
C ALA A 653 1.12 -51.00 -8.70
N PRO A 654 0.94 -50.64 -9.96
CA PRO A 654 1.46 -49.39 -10.49
C PRO A 654 0.87 -48.18 -9.75
N VAL A 655 1.73 -47.23 -9.38
CA VAL A 655 1.34 -46.00 -8.67
C VAL A 655 1.17 -44.86 -9.65
N LYS A 656 0.00 -44.26 -9.67
CA LYS A 656 -0.29 -43.02 -10.39
C LYS A 656 0.30 -41.85 -9.64
N GLY A 657 1.22 -41.13 -10.29
CA GLY A 657 1.83 -39.93 -9.72
C GLY A 657 1.44 -38.65 -10.46
N ASN A 658 2.14 -37.56 -10.15
CA ASN A 658 1.90 -36.25 -10.77
C ASN A 658 2.35 -36.18 -12.23
N ALA A 659 3.50 -36.77 -12.60
CA ALA A 659 4.07 -36.69 -13.93
C ALA A 659 4.32 -38.06 -14.59
N GLY A 660 3.92 -39.18 -13.97
CA GLY A 660 4.13 -40.51 -14.49
C GLY A 660 3.47 -41.61 -13.69
N VAL A 661 3.65 -42.85 -14.18
CA VAL A 661 3.26 -44.08 -13.48
C VAL A 661 4.49 -44.83 -13.06
N TYR A 662 4.48 -45.34 -11.84
CA TYR A 662 5.63 -45.88 -11.15
C TYR A 662 5.38 -47.30 -10.64
N VAL A 663 6.41 -48.14 -10.75
CA VAL A 663 6.53 -49.38 -9.97
C VAL A 663 7.90 -49.39 -9.33
N PHE A 664 8.01 -49.95 -8.17
CA PHE A 664 9.27 -49.88 -7.39
C PHE A 664 9.50 -51.14 -6.57
N GLN A 665 10.76 -51.36 -6.21
CA GLN A 665 11.19 -52.34 -5.20
C GLN A 665 11.85 -51.59 -4.05
N VAL A 666 11.38 -51.81 -2.83
CA VAL A 666 12.03 -51.26 -1.63
C VAL A 666 13.27 -52.09 -1.32
N VAL A 667 14.43 -51.48 -1.45
CA VAL A 667 15.72 -52.14 -1.18
C VAL A 667 16.00 -52.20 0.32
N LYS A 668 15.81 -51.04 1.00
CA LYS A 668 16.13 -50.90 2.42
C LYS A 668 15.20 -49.89 3.07
N LYS A 669 14.88 -50.12 4.35
CA LYS A 669 14.28 -49.13 5.24
C LYS A 669 15.12 -49.02 6.51
N SER A 670 15.38 -47.79 6.95
CA SER A 670 16.10 -47.51 8.18
C SER A 670 15.77 -46.15 8.72
N MET A 671 15.90 -46.00 10.02
CA MET A 671 15.84 -44.65 10.60
C MET A 671 17.06 -43.85 10.12
N ARG A 672 16.85 -42.56 9.88
CA ARG A 672 17.91 -41.61 9.49
C ARG A 672 19.02 -41.62 10.52
N ALA A 673 20.25 -41.64 10.05
CA ALA A 673 21.42 -41.64 10.93
C ALA A 673 21.40 -40.41 11.85
N GLY A 674 21.62 -40.65 13.14
CA GLY A 674 21.63 -39.58 14.15
C GLY A 674 20.22 -39.09 14.63
N SER A 675 19.12 -39.55 14.01
CA SER A 675 17.80 -39.22 14.51
C SER A 675 17.49 -39.88 15.85
N LYS A 676 17.13 -39.11 16.86
CA LYS A 676 16.69 -39.60 18.16
C LYS A 676 15.32 -39.10 18.45
N TYR A 677 14.42 -39.94 18.92
CA TYR A 677 13.09 -39.51 19.35
C TYR A 677 13.20 -38.74 20.67
N ASP A 678 12.82 -37.44 20.61
CA ASP A 678 12.63 -36.61 21.78
C ASP A 678 11.16 -36.23 21.82
N GLU A 679 10.44 -36.77 22.79
CA GLU A 679 8.99 -36.58 22.95
C GLU A 679 8.64 -35.08 23.07
N THR A 680 9.41 -34.33 23.87
CA THR A 680 9.15 -32.91 24.13
C THR A 680 9.31 -32.08 22.86
N LEU A 681 10.40 -32.29 22.12
CA LEU A 681 10.68 -31.59 20.87
C LEU A 681 9.62 -31.90 19.80
N VAL A 682 9.26 -33.19 19.63
CA VAL A 682 8.29 -33.58 18.61
C VAL A 682 6.88 -33.10 18.96
N MET A 683 6.51 -33.13 20.24
CA MET A 683 5.23 -32.54 20.69
C MET A 683 5.19 -31.03 20.46
N GLN A 684 6.30 -30.32 20.66
CA GLN A 684 6.38 -28.89 20.38
C GLN A 684 6.27 -28.62 18.86
N GLN A 685 6.91 -29.40 18.02
CA GLN A 685 6.79 -29.29 16.55
C GLN A 685 5.35 -29.56 16.09
N ALA A 686 4.68 -30.56 16.66
CA ALA A 686 3.31 -30.85 16.36
C ALA A 686 2.37 -29.71 16.80
N ALA A 687 2.62 -29.10 17.96
CA ALA A 687 1.88 -27.92 18.41
C ALA A 687 2.05 -26.72 17.46
N GLN A 688 3.26 -26.49 16.93
CA GLN A 688 3.50 -25.45 15.93
C GLN A 688 2.74 -25.72 14.62
N ALA A 689 2.72 -26.96 14.14
CA ALA A 689 1.94 -27.35 12.95
C ALA A 689 0.42 -27.13 13.18
N ASN A 690 -0.06 -27.41 14.38
CA ASN A 690 -1.46 -27.17 14.75
C ASN A 690 -1.84 -25.68 14.75
N MET A 691 -0.92 -24.77 15.05
CA MET A 691 -1.15 -23.33 14.95
C MET A 691 -1.47 -22.87 13.50
N GLN A 692 -0.94 -23.55 12.49
CA GLN A 692 -1.30 -23.27 11.08
C GLN A 692 -2.76 -23.67 10.80
N LEU A 693 -3.24 -24.77 11.39
CA LEU A 693 -4.64 -25.18 11.28
C LEU A 693 -5.59 -24.16 11.92
N VAL A 694 -5.17 -23.55 13.03
CA VAL A 694 -5.92 -22.46 13.68
C VAL A 694 -6.03 -21.24 12.76
N GLY A 695 -4.97 -20.88 12.05
CA GLY A 695 -4.99 -19.81 11.05
C GLY A 695 -6.00 -20.07 9.92
N ASN A 696 -6.03 -21.28 9.39
CA ASN A 696 -6.99 -21.70 8.37
C ASN A 696 -8.44 -21.66 8.89
N PHE A 697 -8.65 -22.08 10.14
CA PHE A 697 -9.96 -22.04 10.78
C PHE A 697 -10.49 -20.61 10.94
N MET A 698 -9.61 -19.65 11.28
CA MET A 698 -9.97 -18.24 11.34
C MET A 698 -10.41 -17.69 9.97
N GLN A 699 -9.74 -18.08 8.88
CA GLN A 699 -10.18 -17.74 7.52
C GLN A 699 -11.55 -18.34 7.20
N ASP A 700 -11.78 -19.60 7.55
CA ASP A 700 -13.08 -20.25 7.36
C ASP A 700 -14.22 -19.56 8.13
N LEU A 701 -13.96 -19.06 9.34
CA LEU A 701 -14.94 -18.28 10.10
C LEU A 701 -15.33 -16.99 9.36
N ILE A 702 -14.36 -16.27 8.84
CA ILE A 702 -14.60 -15.05 8.06
C ILE A 702 -15.42 -15.38 6.80
N LEU A 703 -15.08 -16.45 6.10
CA LEU A 703 -15.81 -16.89 4.90
C LEU A 703 -17.27 -17.30 5.22
N LYS A 704 -17.52 -17.86 6.40
CA LYS A 704 -18.86 -18.21 6.87
C LYS A 704 -19.67 -17.02 7.38
N ALA A 705 -19.04 -15.90 7.66
CA ALA A 705 -19.68 -14.71 8.24
C ALA A 705 -20.63 -13.99 7.27
N LYS A 706 -20.75 -14.43 6.01
CA LYS A 706 -21.60 -13.83 4.97
C LYS A 706 -21.39 -12.32 4.87
N VAL A 707 -20.13 -11.91 4.70
CA VAL A 707 -19.76 -10.51 4.57
C VAL A 707 -20.28 -9.97 3.23
N VAL A 708 -21.01 -8.87 3.29
CA VAL A 708 -21.39 -8.07 2.11
C VAL A 708 -20.50 -6.84 2.08
N ASP A 709 -19.78 -6.62 1.00
CA ASP A 709 -18.87 -5.49 0.79
C ASP A 709 -19.39 -4.60 -0.35
N ASN A 710 -19.89 -3.42 0.03
CA ASN A 710 -20.39 -2.40 -0.89
C ASN A 710 -19.46 -1.17 -0.96
N ARG A 711 -18.21 -1.30 -0.52
CA ARG A 711 -17.25 -0.18 -0.49
C ARG A 711 -17.06 0.46 -1.86
N TYR A 712 -17.11 -0.32 -2.93
CA TYR A 712 -17.01 0.18 -4.32
C TYR A 712 -18.03 1.26 -4.67
N LEU A 713 -19.15 1.33 -3.95
CA LEU A 713 -20.18 2.37 -4.16
C LEU A 713 -19.77 3.74 -3.58
N PHE A 714 -18.88 3.76 -2.60
CA PHE A 714 -18.58 4.96 -1.79
C PHE A 714 -17.11 5.41 -1.86
N PHE A 715 -16.20 4.48 -2.07
CA PHE A 715 -14.76 4.74 -1.91
C PHE A 715 -13.93 4.39 -3.13
#